data_acdf3dffa59f6d6674917ee13d04045e
#
_entry.id   acdf3dffa59f6d6674917ee13d04045e
#
_cell.length_a   1.000
_cell.length_b   1.000
_cell.length_c   1.000
_cell.angle_alpha   90.00
_cell.angle_beta   90.00
_cell.angle_gamma   90.00
#
_symmetry.space_group_name_H-M   'P 1'
#
loop_
_entity.id
_entity.type
_entity.pdbx_description
1 polymer ?
#
loop_
_entity_poly.entity_id
_entity_poly.type
_entity_poly.pdbx_seq_one_letter_code
_entity_poly.pdbx_strand_id
1 'polypeptide(L)'
;MTVLKDAVSTSLYGSRGSNGVVMITTKKGQQGRTQITADAKWGAVSREVANYDVIKNPGEYYEQLYKGYYNGYRYNSGFSATKSFQLANNDLSKTGYQIYTVPTGQYLVGKNGKLNPQATLGYTDGTNYFTPDAWEDATFKTTFRQEYNVGISGASDVFSYYSSFSYLQDDGTIKGSGFDRLTGRTNVEYKAKKWLTIGSNMAYTHTVSNSPLEQDENSTNSSSNAFFIANNIAPIYPMYVRDATGNIMYDKASGNKIYDYGDGESTGFARNWMSMSNPLGDLTYNKTEYNMDIFEGNWFAKADLTHGFTATVRLGLNTDNSIIYNYNNPLYGQSSSYGGEIMNEQTRTTALTHQYLLNYQNAFGKHNVSALAGFEGYRLKVTDFYGNGQQIYRMNDYMLGNSTSKFTAGGTKNEYHTAGYFFSGSYNYDETYFVNIGYRRDGTSAFAKNNRWGNFFNFGLGWNMKKESWLQDFEALDQLKLRTSFGQTGNDNHNYNLATTAGDDPYAGWYAYQDIFKMTGTDGVFSDGTLKNKGNADLKWEKTNAFDFGADYSFFKSRLYGSLDFFFRATSNLLDFKQVALINGYSKIPINMGTVQNYGVEFEINYDIIKNHDMQWSVNFNGTWTKNRIHKLSSDYENGQYITGNRIYKEGESIYNFYLPKYLGVNENGEALYLGVKMNKDPETGKDTTPVKDEEGNYIEEATTDYDNAYEYNRKESGDILPKVYGGLGTTFAWKGLDFAIQTSFQLGGRIYDQGYSDLMTTGGTSFSAGHNFHKDVLKAWSEDNTSSNIPRVDFTDKYATSFSDRFYTSSDYFSIDNITLGYTLPKSLLSRIGIQSLRFYGSIENVAIFSARKGMDPRMSLTYVSSSWYTARRTISGGIKLTF
;
A
#
# COMPACT_ATOMS: atom_id res chain seq x y z
N MET A 1 -23.10 2.45 -2.68
CA MET A 1 -22.08 2.34 -1.63
C MET A 1 -22.21 3.56 -0.74
N THR A 2 -22.23 3.38 0.59
CA THR A 2 -22.32 4.46 1.58
C THR A 2 -21.19 4.28 2.58
N VAL A 3 -20.47 5.35 2.88
CA VAL A 3 -19.42 5.34 3.90
C VAL A 3 -19.97 6.00 5.16
N LEU A 4 -20.01 5.24 6.26
CA LEU A 4 -20.41 5.73 7.57
C LEU A 4 -19.16 6.18 8.31
N LYS A 5 -19.08 7.47 8.61
CA LYS A 5 -17.90 8.09 9.23
C LYS A 5 -18.16 8.53 10.68
N ASP A 6 -19.41 8.88 11.01
CA ASP A 6 -19.78 9.37 12.34
C ASP A 6 -19.97 8.22 13.35
N ALA A 7 -19.75 8.51 14.62
CA ALA A 7 -19.77 7.52 15.67
C ALA A 7 -21.16 6.93 15.94
N VAL A 8 -22.25 7.65 15.66
CA VAL A 8 -23.62 7.11 15.83
C VAL A 8 -23.88 6.01 14.82
N SER A 9 -23.50 6.25 13.56
CA SER A 9 -23.69 5.29 12.47
C SER A 9 -22.77 4.08 12.59
N THR A 10 -21.50 4.26 13.00
CA THR A 10 -20.50 3.17 13.08
C THR A 10 -20.64 2.31 14.34
N SER A 11 -21.16 2.86 15.43
CA SER A 11 -21.28 2.16 16.72
C SER A 11 -22.12 0.88 16.66
N LEU A 12 -23.11 0.79 15.76
CA LEU A 12 -23.91 -0.42 15.54
C LEU A 12 -23.08 -1.61 15.03
N TYR A 13 -21.91 -1.36 14.43
CA TYR A 13 -21.02 -2.39 13.86
C TYR A 13 -19.92 -2.86 14.83
N GLY A 14 -19.90 -2.30 16.07
CA GLY A 14 -18.97 -2.70 17.13
C GLY A 14 -17.51 -2.40 16.84
N SER A 15 -16.62 -3.20 17.42
CA SER A 15 -15.16 -3.03 17.27
C SER A 15 -14.69 -3.04 15.80
N ARG A 16 -15.37 -3.78 14.95
CA ARG A 16 -15.06 -3.83 13.52
C ARG A 16 -15.41 -2.55 12.76
N GLY A 17 -16.23 -1.67 13.35
CA GLY A 17 -16.60 -0.35 12.81
C GLY A 17 -15.73 0.81 13.32
N SER A 18 -14.69 0.56 14.13
CA SER A 18 -13.85 1.60 14.74
C SER A 18 -13.17 2.54 13.73
N ASN A 19 -12.78 2.00 12.57
CA ASN A 19 -12.13 2.73 11.49
C ASN A 19 -13.10 3.21 10.39
N GLY A 20 -14.42 3.17 10.66
CA GLY A 20 -15.45 3.47 9.68
C GLY A 20 -16.09 2.22 9.09
N VAL A 21 -17.25 2.41 8.44
CA VAL A 21 -18.02 1.32 7.82
C VAL A 21 -18.33 1.66 6.37
N VAL A 22 -18.00 0.77 5.47
CA VAL A 22 -18.39 0.86 4.06
C VAL A 22 -19.59 -0.07 3.83
N MET A 23 -20.74 0.53 3.58
CA MET A 23 -21.98 -0.20 3.34
C MET A 23 -22.23 -0.42 1.85
N ILE A 24 -22.28 -1.69 1.42
CA ILE A 24 -22.53 -2.07 0.03
C ILE A 24 -23.91 -2.72 -0.06
N THR A 25 -24.81 -2.08 -0.81
CA THR A 25 -26.12 -2.67 -1.12
C THR A 25 -26.04 -3.32 -2.50
N THR A 26 -26.27 -4.64 -2.55
CA THR A 26 -26.27 -5.40 -3.79
C THR A 26 -27.53 -5.13 -4.62
N LYS A 27 -27.43 -5.33 -5.95
CA LYS A 27 -28.58 -5.21 -6.84
C LYS A 27 -29.66 -6.22 -6.45
N LYS A 28 -30.93 -5.80 -6.54
CA LYS A 28 -32.11 -6.63 -6.36
C LYS A 28 -32.97 -6.61 -7.62
N GLY A 29 -33.79 -7.60 -7.82
CA GLY A 29 -34.83 -7.60 -8.84
C GLY A 29 -35.84 -6.46 -8.60
N GLN A 30 -36.28 -5.82 -9.67
CA GLN A 30 -37.34 -4.80 -9.65
C GLN A 30 -38.61 -5.36 -10.29
N GLN A 31 -39.78 -4.93 -9.81
CA GLN A 31 -41.04 -5.28 -10.44
C GLN A 31 -41.08 -4.82 -11.90
N GLY A 32 -41.59 -5.69 -12.79
CA GLY A 32 -41.65 -5.44 -14.22
C GLY A 32 -41.20 -6.64 -15.04
N ARG A 33 -40.76 -6.38 -16.26
CA ARG A 33 -40.21 -7.46 -17.12
C ARG A 33 -38.84 -7.88 -16.59
N THR A 34 -38.55 -9.16 -16.74
CA THR A 34 -37.19 -9.66 -16.53
C THR A 34 -36.20 -8.90 -17.38
N GLN A 35 -35.16 -8.39 -16.76
CA GLN A 35 -34.12 -7.59 -17.39
C GLN A 35 -32.84 -8.43 -17.50
N ILE A 36 -32.27 -8.51 -18.69
CA ILE A 36 -30.97 -9.12 -18.93
C ILE A 36 -30.00 -8.01 -19.29
N THR A 37 -28.85 -7.98 -18.62
CA THR A 37 -27.76 -7.04 -18.89
C THR A 37 -26.51 -7.79 -19.32
N ALA A 38 -25.82 -7.31 -20.34
CA ALA A 38 -24.52 -7.82 -20.76
C ALA A 38 -23.57 -6.61 -20.91
N ASP A 39 -22.37 -6.72 -20.36
CA ASP A 39 -21.33 -5.71 -20.43
C ASP A 39 -20.02 -6.40 -20.82
N ALA A 40 -19.36 -5.89 -21.86
CA ALA A 40 -18.06 -6.37 -22.31
C ALA A 40 -17.10 -5.19 -22.44
N LYS A 41 -15.93 -5.29 -21.81
CA LYS A 41 -14.91 -4.25 -21.75
C LYS A 41 -13.55 -4.84 -22.13
N TRP A 42 -12.81 -4.16 -22.98
CA TRP A 42 -11.46 -4.50 -23.42
C TRP A 42 -10.53 -3.32 -23.22
N GLY A 43 -9.31 -3.56 -22.80
CA GLY A 43 -8.36 -2.48 -22.51
C GLY A 43 -6.91 -2.87 -22.72
N ALA A 44 -6.11 -1.84 -23.01
CA ALA A 44 -4.65 -1.90 -22.98
C ALA A 44 -4.17 -1.35 -21.64
N VAL A 45 -3.30 -2.11 -20.97
CA VAL A 45 -2.75 -1.80 -19.66
C VAL A 45 -1.28 -1.47 -19.80
N SER A 46 -0.86 -0.32 -19.28
CA SER A 46 0.53 0.14 -19.27
C SER A 46 0.86 0.77 -17.92
N ARG A 47 2.12 1.11 -17.68
CA ARG A 47 2.50 1.85 -16.48
C ARG A 47 1.94 3.28 -16.51
N GLU A 48 1.48 3.78 -15.37
CA GLU A 48 1.16 5.19 -15.16
C GLU A 48 2.42 5.97 -14.80
N VAL A 49 3.17 5.50 -13.83
CA VAL A 49 4.36 6.14 -13.29
C VAL A 49 5.59 5.66 -14.02
N ALA A 50 6.34 6.59 -14.59
CA ALA A 50 7.63 6.30 -15.23
C ALA A 50 8.69 5.90 -14.18
N ASN A 51 9.80 5.30 -14.64
CA ASN A 51 10.97 5.12 -13.78
C ASN A 51 11.62 6.47 -13.42
N TYR A 52 12.44 6.47 -12.38
CA TYR A 52 13.35 7.58 -12.07
C TYR A 52 14.26 7.90 -13.25
N ASP A 53 14.75 9.11 -13.30
CA ASP A 53 15.58 9.58 -14.42
C ASP A 53 17.05 9.17 -14.22
N VAL A 54 17.33 7.90 -14.51
CA VAL A 54 18.66 7.29 -14.34
C VAL A 54 19.56 7.54 -15.55
N ILE A 55 20.87 7.34 -15.37
CA ILE A 55 21.86 7.35 -16.45
C ILE A 55 21.57 6.15 -17.37
N LYS A 56 21.33 6.42 -18.65
CA LYS A 56 21.06 5.39 -19.68
C LYS A 56 22.24 5.17 -20.64
N ASN A 57 23.20 6.11 -20.68
CA ASN A 57 24.36 6.00 -21.54
C ASN A 57 25.49 5.25 -20.82
N PRO A 58 25.99 4.13 -21.37
CA PRO A 58 27.10 3.37 -20.78
C PRO A 58 28.37 4.18 -20.55
N GLY A 59 28.72 5.08 -21.50
CA GLY A 59 29.87 5.96 -21.37
C GLY A 59 29.75 6.96 -20.22
N GLU A 60 28.60 7.62 -20.08
CA GLU A 60 28.33 8.52 -18.94
C GLU A 60 28.38 7.76 -17.61
N TYR A 61 27.92 6.49 -17.59
CA TYR A 61 28.04 5.66 -16.41
C TYR A 61 29.50 5.42 -16.01
N TYR A 62 30.35 5.02 -16.96
CA TYR A 62 31.76 4.81 -16.67
C TYR A 62 32.47 6.10 -16.27
N GLU A 63 32.11 7.25 -16.84
CA GLU A 63 32.64 8.56 -16.42
C GLU A 63 32.30 8.85 -14.93
N GLN A 64 31.08 8.54 -14.49
CA GLN A 64 30.70 8.76 -13.08
C GLN A 64 31.37 7.74 -12.15
N LEU A 65 31.45 6.49 -12.55
CA LEU A 65 32.16 5.46 -11.79
C LEU A 65 33.64 5.82 -11.64
N TYR A 66 34.28 6.24 -12.71
CA TYR A 66 35.66 6.75 -12.68
C TYR A 66 35.82 7.93 -11.73
N LYS A 67 34.92 8.93 -11.77
CA LYS A 67 34.94 10.07 -10.84
C LYS A 67 34.91 9.62 -9.39
N GLY A 68 34.03 8.68 -9.06
CA GLY A 68 33.94 8.12 -7.70
C GLY A 68 35.27 7.53 -7.23
N TYR A 69 35.89 6.69 -8.03
CA TYR A 69 37.21 6.12 -7.72
C TYR A 69 38.30 7.17 -7.69
N TYR A 70 38.36 8.07 -8.68
CA TYR A 70 39.37 9.12 -8.75
C TYR A 70 39.31 10.02 -7.51
N ASN A 71 38.13 10.45 -7.12
CA ASN A 71 37.94 11.35 -5.98
C ASN A 71 38.32 10.66 -4.66
N GLY A 72 37.94 9.43 -4.44
CA GLY A 72 38.33 8.67 -3.27
C GLY A 72 39.83 8.52 -3.14
N TYR A 73 40.51 8.21 -4.24
CA TYR A 73 41.96 8.15 -4.26
C TYR A 73 42.61 9.52 -4.09
N ARG A 74 42.07 10.57 -4.69
CA ARG A 74 42.62 11.92 -4.67
C ARG A 74 42.44 12.62 -3.33
N TYR A 75 41.22 12.60 -2.79
CA TYR A 75 40.87 13.40 -1.60
C TYR A 75 41.07 12.62 -0.31
N ASN A 76 40.75 11.35 -0.25
CA ASN A 76 40.81 10.57 1.00
C ASN A 76 42.08 9.74 1.13
N SER A 77 42.62 9.18 0.04
CA SER A 77 43.91 8.48 0.10
C SER A 77 45.12 9.39 -0.13
N GLY A 78 44.90 10.65 -0.50
CA GLY A 78 45.98 11.64 -0.71
C GLY A 78 46.94 11.33 -1.84
N PHE A 79 46.56 10.48 -2.82
CA PHE A 79 47.43 10.14 -3.95
C PHE A 79 47.54 11.30 -4.94
N SER A 80 48.67 11.34 -5.68
CA SER A 80 48.83 12.29 -6.79
C SER A 80 47.76 12.08 -7.88
N ALA A 81 47.44 13.14 -8.62
CA ALA A 81 46.48 13.10 -9.72
C ALA A 81 46.81 11.98 -10.74
N THR A 82 48.10 11.77 -11.06
CA THR A 82 48.50 10.71 -11.97
C THR A 82 48.26 9.31 -11.41
N LYS A 83 48.56 9.09 -10.13
CA LYS A 83 48.32 7.79 -9.49
C LYS A 83 46.83 7.55 -9.34
N SER A 84 46.05 8.56 -8.92
CA SER A 84 44.59 8.44 -8.81
C SER A 84 43.94 8.13 -10.17
N PHE A 85 44.37 8.77 -11.24
CA PHE A 85 43.96 8.48 -12.62
C PHE A 85 44.17 7.01 -12.99
N GLN A 86 45.38 6.48 -12.73
CA GLN A 86 45.69 5.08 -13.05
C GLN A 86 44.85 4.09 -12.24
N LEU A 87 44.76 4.28 -10.93
CA LEU A 87 44.00 3.43 -10.02
C LEU A 87 42.51 3.46 -10.36
N ALA A 88 41.95 4.64 -10.62
CA ALA A 88 40.55 4.77 -10.98
C ALA A 88 40.20 4.05 -12.29
N ASN A 89 41.03 4.12 -13.31
CA ASN A 89 40.82 3.37 -14.55
C ASN A 89 40.95 1.84 -14.35
N ASN A 90 41.88 1.42 -13.50
CA ASN A 90 42.03 -0.02 -13.20
C ASN A 90 40.80 -0.55 -12.46
N ASP A 91 40.24 0.25 -11.56
CA ASP A 91 39.07 -0.13 -10.74
C ASP A 91 37.75 -0.16 -11.54
N LEU A 92 37.70 0.38 -12.75
CA LEU A 92 36.55 0.18 -13.64
C LEU A 92 36.28 -1.30 -13.94
N SER A 93 37.30 -2.15 -13.84
CA SER A 93 37.16 -3.61 -13.94
C SER A 93 36.33 -4.23 -12.84
N LYS A 94 36.11 -3.52 -11.70
CA LYS A 94 35.23 -3.95 -10.58
C LYS A 94 33.75 -4.08 -10.96
N THR A 95 33.36 -3.54 -12.13
CA THR A 95 32.04 -3.84 -12.71
C THR A 95 31.86 -5.32 -13.05
N GLY A 96 32.95 -6.05 -13.18
CA GLY A 96 32.96 -7.46 -13.56
C GLY A 96 32.77 -7.72 -15.06
N TYR A 97 32.48 -6.69 -15.86
CA TYR A 97 32.21 -6.81 -17.31
C TYR A 97 33.03 -5.80 -18.09
N GLN A 98 33.44 -6.20 -19.30
CA GLN A 98 34.02 -5.33 -20.31
C GLN A 98 33.03 -5.24 -21.48
N ILE A 99 32.59 -4.01 -21.80
CA ILE A 99 31.64 -3.76 -22.90
C ILE A 99 32.19 -2.75 -23.94
N TYR A 100 33.38 -2.22 -23.70
CA TYR A 100 34.06 -1.35 -24.65
C TYR A 100 35.36 -1.97 -25.09
N THR A 101 35.64 -1.82 -26.36
CA THR A 101 36.98 -2.10 -26.95
C THR A 101 37.73 -0.78 -27.04
N VAL A 102 38.93 -0.72 -26.48
CA VAL A 102 39.85 0.43 -26.57
C VAL A 102 41.17 0.04 -27.25
N PRO A 103 41.83 0.95 -27.95
CA PRO A 103 43.14 0.66 -28.54
C PRO A 103 44.17 0.22 -27.50
N THR A 104 45.03 -0.68 -27.86
CA THR A 104 46.05 -1.26 -26.98
C THR A 104 46.88 -0.16 -26.30
N GLY A 105 47.01 -0.24 -24.97
CA GLY A 105 47.79 0.70 -24.18
C GLY A 105 47.04 1.99 -23.79
N GLN A 106 45.78 2.12 -24.19
CA GLN A 106 44.94 3.28 -23.78
C GLN A 106 43.99 2.90 -22.66
N TYR A 107 43.59 3.89 -21.86
CA TYR A 107 42.55 3.76 -20.82
C TYR A 107 41.17 4.05 -21.38
N LEU A 108 40.16 3.47 -20.75
CA LEU A 108 38.76 3.69 -21.12
C LEU A 108 38.29 5.13 -20.84
N VAL A 109 38.75 5.73 -19.72
CA VAL A 109 38.44 7.11 -19.37
C VAL A 109 39.74 7.94 -19.41
N GLY A 110 39.69 9.05 -20.14
CA GLY A 110 40.83 9.98 -20.27
C GLY A 110 41.10 10.78 -19.02
N LYS A 111 42.25 11.52 -19.01
CA LYS A 111 42.64 12.42 -17.90
C LYS A 111 41.60 13.55 -17.64
N ASN A 112 40.78 13.88 -18.62
CA ASN A 112 39.70 14.86 -18.53
C ASN A 112 38.43 14.26 -17.90
N GLY A 113 38.49 13.03 -17.43
CA GLY A 113 37.32 12.34 -16.86
C GLY A 113 36.21 11.95 -17.86
N LYS A 114 36.53 12.00 -19.16
CA LYS A 114 35.63 11.66 -20.26
C LYS A 114 36.00 10.36 -20.93
N LEU A 115 34.98 9.67 -21.42
CA LEU A 115 35.18 8.43 -22.20
C LEU A 115 36.20 8.67 -23.34
N ASN A 116 37.08 7.69 -23.55
CA ASN A 116 38.03 7.75 -24.64
C ASN A 116 37.28 7.83 -26.00
N PRO A 117 37.50 8.85 -26.82
CA PRO A 117 36.78 9.01 -28.09
C PRO A 117 37.07 7.88 -29.11
N GLN A 118 38.13 7.08 -28.90
CA GLN A 118 38.44 5.89 -29.69
C GLN A 118 37.82 4.61 -29.10
N ALA A 119 37.12 4.67 -27.96
CA ALA A 119 36.43 3.52 -27.42
C ALA A 119 35.20 3.19 -28.27
N THR A 120 35.06 1.93 -28.66
CA THR A 120 33.91 1.43 -29.39
C THR A 120 33.07 0.53 -28.51
N LEU A 121 31.73 0.74 -28.49
CA LEU A 121 30.82 -0.12 -27.74
C LEU A 121 30.76 -1.51 -28.38
N GLY A 122 30.89 -2.53 -27.55
CA GLY A 122 30.97 -3.95 -27.89
C GLY A 122 32.36 -4.51 -27.59
N TYR A 123 32.38 -5.69 -26.98
CA TYR A 123 33.61 -6.44 -26.67
C TYR A 123 33.38 -7.92 -26.92
N THR A 124 34.37 -8.61 -27.47
CA THR A 124 34.35 -10.07 -27.58
C THR A 124 35.61 -10.66 -26.94
N ASP A 125 35.43 -11.74 -26.19
CA ASP A 125 36.50 -12.58 -25.66
C ASP A 125 36.89 -13.74 -26.63
N GLY A 126 36.26 -13.79 -27.82
CA GLY A 126 36.42 -14.86 -28.82
C GLY A 126 35.36 -15.97 -28.69
N THR A 127 34.63 -16.06 -27.55
CA THR A 127 33.53 -17.01 -27.33
C THR A 127 32.19 -16.27 -27.23
N ASN A 128 32.17 -15.21 -26.46
CA ASN A 128 30.99 -14.40 -26.21
C ASN A 128 31.17 -12.98 -26.70
N TYR A 129 30.06 -12.30 -26.95
CA TYR A 129 30.02 -10.89 -27.27
C TYR A 129 29.23 -10.12 -26.19
N PHE A 130 29.82 -9.07 -25.65
CA PHE A 130 29.28 -8.27 -24.54
C PHE A 130 28.85 -6.90 -25.04
N THR A 131 27.55 -6.61 -24.89
CA THR A 131 26.92 -5.34 -25.18
C THR A 131 25.74 -5.17 -24.21
N PRO A 132 25.46 -3.94 -23.71
CA PRO A 132 24.38 -3.77 -22.77
C PRO A 132 23.00 -3.94 -23.42
N ASP A 133 22.02 -4.35 -22.60
CA ASP A 133 20.61 -4.42 -22.98
C ASP A 133 19.79 -3.33 -22.25
N ALA A 134 18.63 -2.95 -22.82
CA ALA A 134 17.69 -2.03 -22.23
C ALA A 134 16.78 -2.76 -21.21
N TRP A 135 17.22 -2.88 -19.97
CA TRP A 135 16.54 -3.62 -18.91
C TRP A 135 15.13 -3.11 -18.65
N GLU A 136 14.92 -1.79 -18.64
CA GLU A 136 13.61 -1.18 -18.46
C GLU A 136 12.61 -1.61 -19.52
N ASP A 137 13.00 -1.50 -20.79
CA ASP A 137 12.14 -1.82 -21.95
C ASP A 137 11.80 -3.32 -22.02
N ALA A 138 12.71 -4.18 -21.57
CA ALA A 138 12.49 -5.62 -21.55
C ALA A 138 11.64 -6.08 -20.37
N THR A 139 11.66 -5.37 -19.25
CA THR A 139 10.92 -5.71 -18.05
C THR A 139 9.44 -5.35 -18.18
N PHE A 140 9.13 -4.19 -18.75
CA PHE A 140 7.77 -3.66 -18.81
C PHE A 140 7.17 -3.75 -20.20
N LYS A 141 5.92 -4.15 -20.26
CA LYS A 141 5.16 -4.27 -21.52
C LYS A 141 3.75 -3.69 -21.37
N THR A 142 3.19 -3.29 -22.48
CA THR A 142 1.75 -3.04 -22.58
C THR A 142 1.03 -4.39 -22.70
N THR A 143 0.02 -4.59 -21.89
CA THR A 143 -0.71 -5.86 -21.79
C THR A 143 -2.19 -5.65 -22.07
N PHE A 144 -2.94 -6.75 -22.08
CA PHE A 144 -4.35 -6.76 -22.39
C PHE A 144 -5.20 -7.08 -21.15
N ARG A 145 -6.36 -6.39 -21.04
CA ARG A 145 -7.38 -6.66 -20.05
C ARG A 145 -8.72 -6.89 -20.74
N GLN A 146 -9.46 -7.87 -20.26
CA GLN A 146 -10.83 -8.12 -20.73
C GLN A 146 -11.74 -8.45 -19.56
N GLU A 147 -12.99 -7.96 -19.64
CA GLU A 147 -13.99 -8.15 -18.60
C GLU A 147 -15.36 -8.37 -19.24
N TYR A 148 -16.07 -9.39 -18.78
CA TYR A 148 -17.41 -9.74 -19.25
C TYR A 148 -18.33 -9.91 -18.05
N ASN A 149 -19.47 -9.23 -18.09
CA ASN A 149 -20.48 -9.31 -17.03
C ASN A 149 -21.84 -9.59 -17.67
N VAL A 150 -22.54 -10.61 -17.19
CA VAL A 150 -23.90 -10.92 -17.57
C VAL A 150 -24.76 -10.98 -16.32
N GLY A 151 -25.91 -10.32 -16.34
CA GLY A 151 -26.83 -10.31 -15.20
C GLY A 151 -28.27 -10.49 -15.65
N ILE A 152 -29.06 -11.17 -14.83
CA ILE A 152 -30.51 -11.34 -15.00
C ILE A 152 -31.19 -10.93 -13.71
N SER A 153 -32.26 -10.14 -13.79
CA SER A 153 -33.02 -9.71 -12.62
C SER A 153 -34.51 -9.60 -12.94
N GLY A 154 -35.32 -9.85 -11.93
CA GLY A 154 -36.76 -9.68 -12.02
C GLY A 154 -37.42 -9.77 -10.64
N ALA A 155 -38.65 -9.30 -10.54
CA ALA A 155 -39.44 -9.45 -9.34
C ALA A 155 -40.94 -9.56 -9.67
N SER A 156 -41.62 -10.32 -8.81
CA SER A 156 -43.09 -10.34 -8.68
C SER A 156 -43.45 -9.80 -7.28
N ASP A 157 -44.71 -9.82 -6.93
CA ASP A 157 -45.19 -9.36 -5.60
C ASP A 157 -44.61 -10.20 -4.45
N VAL A 158 -44.24 -11.43 -4.69
CA VAL A 158 -43.80 -12.40 -3.67
C VAL A 158 -42.36 -12.87 -3.86
N PHE A 159 -41.75 -12.67 -5.01
CA PHE A 159 -40.44 -13.20 -5.33
C PHE A 159 -39.59 -12.19 -6.08
N SER A 160 -38.38 -11.96 -5.62
CA SER A 160 -37.39 -11.09 -6.26
C SER A 160 -36.06 -11.83 -6.40
N TYR A 161 -35.44 -11.71 -7.57
CA TYR A 161 -34.18 -12.34 -7.84
C TYR A 161 -33.24 -11.43 -8.66
N TYR A 162 -31.94 -11.60 -8.41
CA TYR A 162 -30.85 -11.10 -9.23
C TYR A 162 -29.78 -12.19 -9.30
N SER A 163 -29.34 -12.56 -10.49
CA SER A 163 -28.18 -13.45 -10.68
C SER A 163 -27.23 -12.83 -11.67
N SER A 164 -25.93 -13.02 -11.46
CA SER A 164 -24.90 -12.52 -12.36
C SER A 164 -23.72 -13.47 -12.45
N PHE A 165 -23.09 -13.44 -13.60
CA PHE A 165 -21.83 -14.10 -13.89
C PHE A 165 -20.84 -13.08 -14.43
N SER A 166 -19.59 -13.15 -13.97
CA SER A 166 -18.53 -12.22 -14.33
C SER A 166 -17.22 -12.96 -14.55
N TYR A 167 -16.54 -12.63 -15.63
CA TYR A 167 -15.17 -13.07 -15.92
C TYR A 167 -14.29 -11.85 -16.13
N LEU A 168 -13.12 -11.82 -15.49
CA LEU A 168 -12.07 -10.82 -15.66
C LEU A 168 -10.75 -11.54 -15.91
N GLN A 169 -10.03 -11.10 -16.94
CA GLN A 169 -8.60 -11.37 -17.15
C GLN A 169 -7.86 -10.04 -17.22
N ASP A 170 -6.82 -9.90 -16.42
CA ASP A 170 -6.02 -8.66 -16.31
C ASP A 170 -4.53 -9.02 -16.27
N ASP A 171 -3.88 -9.04 -17.43
CA ASP A 171 -2.46 -9.31 -17.51
C ASP A 171 -1.63 -8.17 -16.92
N GLY A 172 -0.65 -8.51 -16.08
CA GLY A 172 0.25 -7.53 -15.47
C GLY A 172 1.26 -6.94 -16.46
N THR A 173 1.80 -5.77 -16.15
CA THR A 173 2.78 -5.07 -17.01
C THR A 173 4.17 -5.73 -17.00
N ILE A 174 4.41 -6.68 -16.10
CA ILE A 174 5.61 -7.52 -16.03
C ILE A 174 5.28 -8.89 -16.58
N LYS A 175 6.24 -9.54 -17.28
CA LYS A 175 6.10 -10.90 -17.76
C LYS A 175 5.74 -11.86 -16.60
N GLY A 176 4.81 -12.78 -16.83
CA GLY A 176 4.42 -13.79 -15.83
C GLY A 176 3.52 -13.28 -14.71
N SER A 177 3.18 -11.98 -14.66
CA SER A 177 2.18 -11.46 -13.73
C SER A 177 0.81 -11.36 -14.38
N GLY A 178 -0.24 -11.63 -13.62
CA GLY A 178 -1.62 -11.56 -14.12
C GLY A 178 -2.64 -11.94 -13.05
N PHE A 179 -3.90 -11.64 -13.33
CA PHE A 179 -5.02 -11.92 -12.46
C PHE A 179 -6.24 -12.34 -13.27
N ASP A 180 -6.73 -13.53 -12.99
CA ASP A 180 -7.97 -14.06 -13.54
C ASP A 180 -9.03 -14.19 -12.43
N ARG A 181 -10.27 -13.85 -12.73
CA ARG A 181 -11.37 -13.97 -11.77
C ARG A 181 -12.65 -14.42 -12.45
N LEU A 182 -13.26 -15.44 -11.88
CA LEU A 182 -14.59 -15.93 -12.23
C LEU A 182 -15.52 -15.73 -11.03
N THR A 183 -16.67 -15.07 -11.22
CA THR A 183 -17.61 -14.84 -10.11
C THR A 183 -19.03 -15.19 -10.54
N GLY A 184 -19.69 -16.03 -9.77
CA GLY A 184 -21.13 -16.28 -9.85
C GLY A 184 -21.84 -15.74 -8.60
N ARG A 185 -22.91 -14.97 -8.77
CA ARG A 185 -23.69 -14.42 -7.66
C ARG A 185 -25.17 -14.62 -7.86
N THR A 186 -25.87 -14.92 -6.77
CA THR A 186 -27.32 -15.00 -6.75
C THR A 186 -27.88 -14.35 -5.49
N ASN A 187 -28.87 -13.48 -5.66
CA ASN A 187 -29.61 -12.81 -4.59
C ASN A 187 -31.09 -13.11 -4.81
N VAL A 188 -31.73 -13.74 -3.82
CA VAL A 188 -33.14 -14.17 -3.86
C VAL A 188 -33.84 -13.72 -2.60
N GLU A 189 -35.05 -13.20 -2.76
CA GLU A 189 -35.91 -12.84 -1.65
C GLU A 189 -37.32 -13.39 -1.95
N TYR A 190 -37.91 -14.11 -0.98
CA TYR A 190 -39.22 -14.76 -1.10
C TYR A 190 -40.12 -14.41 0.09
N LYS A 191 -41.25 -13.79 -0.17
CA LYS A 191 -42.31 -13.54 0.81
C LYS A 191 -43.15 -14.83 0.98
N ALA A 192 -42.69 -15.73 1.85
CA ALA A 192 -43.28 -17.05 2.08
C ALA A 192 -44.69 -16.94 2.69
N LYS A 193 -44.91 -15.92 3.47
CA LYS A 193 -46.22 -15.52 4.07
C LYS A 193 -46.32 -14.02 4.09
N LYS A 194 -47.51 -13.46 4.34
CA LYS A 194 -47.70 -12.02 4.51
C LYS A 194 -46.83 -11.44 5.61
N TRP A 195 -46.49 -12.27 6.61
CA TRP A 195 -45.69 -11.89 7.79
C TRP A 195 -44.26 -12.48 7.75
N LEU A 196 -43.88 -13.32 6.76
CA LEU A 196 -42.58 -13.98 6.75
C LEU A 196 -41.91 -13.80 5.40
N THR A 197 -40.74 -13.16 5.42
CA THR A 197 -39.83 -13.05 4.26
C THR A 197 -38.55 -13.81 4.56
N ILE A 198 -38.11 -14.62 3.63
CA ILE A 198 -36.82 -15.32 3.66
C ILE A 198 -35.96 -14.84 2.50
N GLY A 199 -34.65 -14.74 2.70
CA GLY A 199 -33.76 -14.34 1.63
C GLY A 199 -32.40 -15.01 1.73
N SER A 200 -31.74 -15.05 0.59
CA SER A 200 -30.40 -15.59 0.43
C SER A 200 -29.61 -14.72 -0.55
N ASN A 201 -28.38 -14.38 -0.20
CA ASN A 201 -27.42 -13.75 -1.09
C ASN A 201 -26.16 -14.62 -1.03
N MET A 202 -25.83 -15.25 -2.15
CA MET A 202 -24.66 -16.12 -2.27
C MET A 202 -23.78 -15.67 -3.41
N ALA A 203 -22.47 -15.76 -3.20
CA ALA A 203 -21.49 -15.58 -4.25
C ALA A 203 -20.40 -16.65 -4.14
N TYR A 204 -19.95 -17.12 -5.28
CA TYR A 204 -18.74 -17.92 -5.41
C TYR A 204 -17.78 -17.18 -6.33
N THR A 205 -16.53 -17.07 -5.92
CA THR A 205 -15.48 -16.43 -6.69
C THR A 205 -14.27 -17.37 -6.73
N HIS A 206 -13.78 -17.64 -7.92
CA HIS A 206 -12.51 -18.31 -8.16
C HIS A 206 -11.53 -17.28 -8.71
N THR A 207 -10.33 -17.21 -8.14
CA THR A 207 -9.27 -16.34 -8.64
C THR A 207 -7.96 -17.10 -8.82
N VAL A 208 -7.24 -16.74 -9.88
CA VAL A 208 -5.85 -17.14 -10.11
C VAL A 208 -5.01 -15.89 -10.23
N SER A 209 -4.03 -15.75 -9.37
CA SER A 209 -3.08 -14.64 -9.42
C SER A 209 -1.67 -15.17 -9.61
N ASN A 210 -1.03 -14.76 -10.69
CA ASN A 210 0.40 -14.96 -10.90
C ASN A 210 1.13 -13.69 -10.47
N SER A 211 2.04 -13.82 -9.50
CA SER A 211 2.82 -12.71 -8.99
C SER A 211 4.30 -13.04 -9.01
N PRO A 212 5.15 -12.17 -9.55
CA PRO A 212 6.58 -12.33 -9.35
C PRO A 212 6.90 -12.31 -7.86
N LEU A 213 7.89 -13.11 -7.46
CA LEU A 213 8.38 -13.08 -6.09
C LEU A 213 8.93 -11.70 -5.70
N GLU A 214 8.86 -11.38 -4.40
CA GLU A 214 9.58 -10.28 -3.79
C GLU A 214 9.31 -8.89 -4.41
N GLN A 215 8.06 -8.61 -4.74
CA GLN A 215 7.62 -7.30 -5.25
C GLN A 215 6.86 -6.49 -4.19
N ASP A 216 7.01 -6.82 -2.92
CA ASP A 216 6.37 -6.14 -1.81
C ASP A 216 7.29 -5.11 -1.11
N GLU A 217 6.75 -4.42 -0.12
CA GLU A 217 7.49 -3.40 0.65
C GLU A 217 8.64 -3.98 1.48
N ASN A 218 8.62 -5.27 1.78
CA ASN A 218 9.67 -5.93 2.56
C ASN A 218 10.85 -6.39 1.69
N SER A 219 10.66 -6.43 0.37
CA SER A 219 11.62 -6.94 -0.62
C SER A 219 12.23 -5.84 -1.48
N THR A 220 12.38 -4.63 -0.92
CA THR A 220 12.76 -3.43 -1.69
C THR A 220 14.10 -3.53 -2.40
N ASN A 221 15.06 -4.27 -1.85
CA ASN A 221 16.42 -4.42 -2.39
C ASN A 221 16.72 -5.87 -2.82
N SER A 222 15.69 -6.65 -3.11
CA SER A 222 15.88 -8.04 -3.52
C SER A 222 16.41 -8.17 -4.94
N SER A 223 17.30 -9.11 -5.13
CA SER A 223 17.82 -9.50 -6.45
C SER A 223 16.76 -10.11 -7.39
N SER A 224 15.65 -10.57 -6.85
CA SER A 224 14.48 -11.09 -7.58
C SER A 224 13.44 -10.01 -7.90
N ASN A 225 13.59 -8.80 -7.36
CA ASN A 225 12.66 -7.70 -7.61
C ASN A 225 12.91 -7.05 -8.96
N ALA A 226 12.00 -7.28 -9.91
CA ALA A 226 12.12 -6.78 -11.27
C ALA A 226 12.07 -5.25 -11.38
N PHE A 227 11.31 -4.57 -10.51
CA PHE A 227 11.27 -3.10 -10.46
C PHE A 227 12.58 -2.53 -9.96
N PHE A 228 13.09 -3.11 -8.85
CA PHE A 228 14.35 -2.67 -8.27
C PHE A 228 15.50 -2.82 -9.28
N ILE A 229 15.63 -3.99 -9.91
CA ILE A 229 16.69 -4.23 -10.90
C ILE A 229 16.53 -3.29 -12.10
N ALA A 230 15.34 -3.14 -12.68
CA ALA A 230 15.14 -2.31 -13.86
C ALA A 230 15.48 -0.82 -13.61
N ASN A 231 15.33 -0.33 -12.38
CA ASN A 231 15.69 1.05 -11.99
C ASN A 231 17.16 1.20 -11.62
N ASN A 232 17.76 0.20 -10.98
CA ASN A 232 19.03 0.35 -10.29
C ASN A 232 20.20 -0.33 -10.98
N ILE A 233 19.98 -1.19 -11.98
CA ILE A 233 21.09 -1.83 -12.71
C ILE A 233 21.80 -0.84 -13.62
N ALA A 234 23.13 -0.89 -13.60
CA ALA A 234 23.95 -0.07 -14.48
C ALA A 234 23.69 -0.36 -15.98
N PRO A 235 23.66 0.66 -16.84
CA PRO A 235 23.39 0.52 -18.27
C PRO A 235 24.57 -0.09 -19.05
N ILE A 236 25.32 -0.99 -18.41
CA ILE A 236 26.49 -1.64 -18.96
C ILE A 236 26.33 -3.15 -19.06
N TYR A 237 25.30 -3.72 -18.43
CA TYR A 237 25.15 -5.17 -18.35
C TYR A 237 24.29 -5.74 -19.46
N PRO A 238 24.77 -6.85 -20.10
CA PRO A 238 23.91 -7.67 -20.94
C PRO A 238 22.83 -8.37 -20.09
N MET A 239 21.71 -8.61 -20.69
CA MET A 239 20.60 -9.40 -20.14
C MET A 239 20.63 -10.83 -20.67
N TYR A 240 21.15 -10.99 -21.86
CA TYR A 240 21.21 -12.26 -22.59
C TYR A 240 22.64 -12.64 -22.92
N VAL A 241 22.92 -13.93 -22.88
CA VAL A 241 24.17 -14.48 -23.39
C VAL A 241 24.19 -14.42 -24.94
N ARG A 242 25.30 -13.95 -25.52
CA ARG A 242 25.50 -13.84 -26.97
C ARG A 242 26.71 -14.61 -27.39
N ASP A 243 26.67 -15.22 -28.62
CA ASP A 243 27.84 -15.82 -29.27
C ASP A 243 28.87 -14.74 -29.69
N ALA A 244 30.03 -15.15 -30.10
CA ALA A 244 31.13 -14.23 -30.52
C ALA A 244 30.74 -13.27 -31.64
N THR A 245 29.66 -13.53 -32.38
CA THR A 245 29.16 -12.71 -33.50
C THR A 245 28.06 -11.74 -33.05
N GLY A 246 27.64 -11.80 -31.76
CA GLY A 246 26.64 -10.93 -31.17
C GLY A 246 25.18 -11.42 -31.20
N ASN A 247 24.93 -12.64 -31.73
CA ASN A 247 23.60 -13.23 -31.74
C ASN A 247 23.21 -13.76 -30.36
N ILE A 248 21.99 -13.52 -29.93
CA ILE A 248 21.46 -14.09 -28.68
C ILE A 248 21.41 -15.60 -28.77
N MET A 249 21.97 -16.28 -27.77
CA MET A 249 21.96 -17.74 -27.68
C MET A 249 20.62 -18.24 -27.07
N TYR A 250 20.26 -19.46 -27.52
CA TYR A 250 19.02 -20.13 -27.08
C TYR A 250 19.38 -21.49 -26.48
N ASP A 251 18.72 -21.80 -25.35
CA ASP A 251 18.80 -23.14 -24.77
C ASP A 251 18.10 -24.15 -25.68
N LYS A 252 18.81 -25.22 -26.03
CA LYS A 252 18.35 -26.23 -27.01
C LYS A 252 17.21 -27.08 -26.48
N ALA A 253 17.06 -27.23 -25.15
CA ALA A 253 16.06 -28.09 -24.55
C ALA A 253 14.74 -27.34 -24.37
N SER A 254 14.78 -26.08 -23.92
CA SER A 254 13.59 -25.27 -23.65
C SER A 254 13.19 -24.35 -24.80
N GLY A 255 14.11 -24.04 -25.73
CA GLY A 255 13.92 -23.04 -26.77
C GLY A 255 13.91 -21.59 -26.26
N ASN A 256 14.18 -21.37 -24.97
CA ASN A 256 14.23 -20.04 -24.38
C ASN A 256 15.58 -19.37 -24.67
N LYS A 257 15.60 -18.03 -24.63
CA LYS A 257 16.84 -17.27 -24.61
C LYS A 257 17.65 -17.65 -23.38
N ILE A 258 18.97 -17.72 -23.50
CA ILE A 258 19.85 -17.91 -22.35
C ILE A 258 20.04 -16.55 -21.69
N TYR A 259 19.66 -16.43 -20.44
CA TYR A 259 19.79 -15.21 -19.64
C TYR A 259 21.16 -15.17 -18.96
N ASP A 260 21.76 -13.97 -18.92
CA ASP A 260 22.99 -13.71 -18.20
C ASP A 260 22.68 -13.32 -16.75
N TYR A 261 22.94 -14.23 -15.82
CA TYR A 261 22.72 -14.01 -14.38
C TYR A 261 23.86 -13.26 -13.69
N GLY A 262 24.95 -13.00 -14.41
CA GLY A 262 26.12 -12.30 -13.86
C GLY A 262 26.82 -13.09 -12.75
N ASP A 263 26.75 -14.39 -12.77
CA ASP A 263 27.35 -15.33 -11.82
C ASP A 263 28.70 -15.89 -12.29
N GLY A 264 29.06 -15.64 -13.55
CA GLY A 264 30.26 -16.17 -14.19
C GLY A 264 30.10 -17.55 -14.85
N GLU A 265 29.01 -18.23 -14.58
CA GLU A 265 28.77 -19.60 -15.06
C GLU A 265 28.52 -19.63 -16.59
N SER A 266 27.75 -18.67 -17.09
CA SER A 266 27.34 -18.64 -18.49
C SER A 266 28.35 -17.97 -19.41
N THR A 267 29.14 -17.01 -18.96
CA THR A 267 29.95 -16.13 -19.76
C THR A 267 31.39 -15.99 -19.29
N GLY A 268 31.70 -16.48 -18.09
CA GLY A 268 32.97 -16.28 -17.42
C GLY A 268 33.15 -14.90 -16.78
N PHE A 269 32.14 -13.99 -16.93
CA PHE A 269 32.13 -12.67 -16.31
C PHE A 269 31.09 -12.61 -15.22
N ALA A 270 31.46 -12.14 -14.01
CA ALA A 270 30.58 -12.02 -12.85
C ALA A 270 30.36 -10.55 -12.48
N ARG A 271 29.13 -10.18 -12.16
CA ARG A 271 28.80 -8.85 -11.62
C ARG A 271 29.12 -8.78 -10.14
N ASN A 272 29.72 -7.67 -9.69
CA ASN A 272 29.88 -7.42 -8.26
C ASN A 272 28.57 -6.99 -7.59
N TRP A 273 27.70 -6.34 -8.35
CA TRP A 273 26.38 -5.91 -7.87
C TRP A 273 25.29 -6.86 -8.37
N MET A 274 24.51 -7.40 -7.45
CA MET A 274 23.40 -8.33 -7.74
C MET A 274 23.82 -9.50 -8.64
N SER A 275 24.92 -10.15 -8.28
CA SER A 275 25.32 -11.43 -8.87
C SER A 275 24.24 -12.49 -8.65
N MET A 276 24.11 -13.45 -9.54
CA MET A 276 23.09 -14.50 -9.57
C MET A 276 21.65 -13.95 -9.71
N SER A 277 21.48 -12.77 -10.31
CA SER A 277 20.19 -12.11 -10.49
C SER A 277 19.92 -11.81 -11.95
N ASN A 278 18.81 -12.30 -12.46
CA ASN A 278 18.21 -11.83 -13.70
C ASN A 278 16.69 -11.99 -13.60
N PRO A 279 15.98 -10.93 -13.18
CA PRO A 279 14.53 -11.02 -12.93
C PRO A 279 13.74 -11.51 -14.14
N LEU A 280 14.17 -11.22 -15.37
CA LEU A 280 13.48 -11.71 -16.57
C LEU A 280 13.73 -13.20 -16.81
N GLY A 281 14.90 -13.70 -16.42
CA GLY A 281 15.18 -15.13 -16.34
C GLY A 281 14.31 -15.79 -15.27
N ASP A 282 14.26 -15.21 -14.07
CA ASP A 282 13.43 -15.70 -12.96
C ASP A 282 11.95 -15.74 -13.35
N LEU A 283 11.42 -14.68 -13.96
CA LEU A 283 10.04 -14.61 -14.48
C LEU A 283 9.77 -15.62 -15.62
N THR A 284 10.81 -16.22 -16.18
CA THR A 284 10.69 -17.25 -17.24
C THR A 284 10.70 -18.65 -16.65
N TYR A 285 11.50 -18.89 -15.62
CA TYR A 285 11.79 -20.21 -15.08
C TYR A 285 11.13 -20.49 -13.72
N ASN A 286 10.84 -19.45 -12.92
CA ASN A 286 10.19 -19.56 -11.63
C ASN A 286 8.68 -19.35 -11.79
N LYS A 287 7.91 -19.83 -10.82
CA LYS A 287 6.46 -19.65 -10.77
C LYS A 287 6.01 -19.35 -9.36
N THR A 288 5.18 -18.32 -9.21
CA THR A 288 4.39 -18.07 -7.99
C THR A 288 2.95 -17.87 -8.41
N GLU A 289 2.08 -18.78 -8.00
CA GLU A 289 0.66 -18.79 -8.34
C GLU A 289 -0.17 -18.90 -7.07
N TYR A 290 -1.17 -18.03 -6.93
CA TYR A 290 -2.15 -18.01 -5.86
C TYR A 290 -3.49 -18.41 -6.46
N ASN A 291 -4.02 -19.56 -6.06
CA ASN A 291 -5.37 -20.00 -6.40
C ASN A 291 -6.27 -19.81 -5.20
N MET A 292 -7.39 -19.13 -5.36
CA MET A 292 -8.30 -18.86 -4.25
C MET A 292 -9.74 -19.13 -4.65
N ASP A 293 -10.43 -19.92 -3.82
CA ASP A 293 -11.85 -20.21 -3.90
C ASP A 293 -12.57 -19.53 -2.74
N ILE A 294 -13.46 -18.58 -3.04
CA ILE A 294 -14.20 -17.79 -2.05
C ILE A 294 -15.67 -18.10 -2.16
N PHE A 295 -16.28 -18.52 -1.06
CA PHE A 295 -17.72 -18.63 -0.93
C PHE A 295 -18.25 -17.66 0.10
N GLU A 296 -19.19 -16.81 -0.30
CA GLU A 296 -19.92 -15.89 0.57
C GLU A 296 -21.39 -16.26 0.57
N GLY A 297 -21.96 -16.50 1.73
CA GLY A 297 -23.38 -16.78 1.92
C GLY A 297 -23.97 -15.93 3.02
N ASN A 298 -25.09 -15.28 2.71
CA ASN A 298 -25.87 -14.51 3.69
C ASN A 298 -27.33 -14.92 3.58
N TRP A 299 -27.89 -15.47 4.65
CA TRP A 299 -29.27 -15.92 4.73
C TRP A 299 -30.00 -15.12 5.82
N PHE A 300 -31.26 -14.84 5.59
CA PHE A 300 -32.09 -14.23 6.59
C PHE A 300 -33.53 -14.74 6.57
N ALA A 301 -34.14 -14.71 7.74
CA ALA A 301 -35.56 -14.85 7.92
C ALA A 301 -36.07 -13.62 8.68
N LYS A 302 -37.02 -12.89 8.11
CA LYS A 302 -37.63 -11.69 8.64
C LYS A 302 -39.11 -11.97 8.88
N ALA A 303 -39.57 -11.81 10.14
CA ALA A 303 -40.94 -11.93 10.53
C ALA A 303 -41.52 -10.56 10.91
N ASP A 304 -42.47 -10.10 10.11
CA ASP A 304 -43.25 -8.89 10.44
C ASP A 304 -44.32 -9.26 11.47
N LEU A 305 -44.14 -8.79 12.69
CA LEU A 305 -45.02 -9.01 13.83
C LEU A 305 -46.08 -7.90 13.87
N THR A 306 -47.01 -7.99 14.86
CA THR A 306 -48.01 -6.95 15.02
C THR A 306 -47.43 -5.67 15.65
N HIS A 307 -48.14 -4.53 15.51
CA HIS A 307 -47.81 -3.24 16.17
C HIS A 307 -46.46 -2.63 15.84
N GLY A 308 -45.95 -2.83 14.61
CA GLY A 308 -44.70 -2.24 14.15
C GLY A 308 -43.40 -2.98 14.54
N PHE A 309 -43.52 -4.16 15.14
CA PHE A 309 -42.38 -5.00 15.47
C PHE A 309 -41.98 -5.92 14.28
N THR A 310 -40.69 -6.08 14.09
CA THR A 310 -40.10 -7.00 13.11
C THR A 310 -38.94 -7.77 13.76
N ALA A 311 -39.02 -9.09 13.75
CA ALA A 311 -37.93 -9.95 14.19
C ALA A 311 -37.13 -10.45 12.97
N THR A 312 -35.79 -10.41 13.03
CA THR A 312 -34.93 -10.90 11.95
C THR A 312 -33.82 -11.78 12.53
N VAL A 313 -33.63 -12.94 11.92
CA VAL A 313 -32.43 -13.77 12.13
C VAL A 313 -31.60 -13.71 10.87
N ARG A 314 -30.30 -13.46 11.02
CA ARG A 314 -29.34 -13.49 9.91
C ARG A 314 -28.20 -14.45 10.21
N LEU A 315 -27.76 -15.15 9.18
CA LEU A 315 -26.61 -16.03 9.19
C LEU A 315 -25.70 -15.63 8.02
N GLY A 316 -24.47 -15.29 8.33
CA GLY A 316 -23.41 -14.99 7.33
C GLY A 316 -22.30 -16.04 7.42
N LEU A 317 -21.92 -16.60 6.30
CA LEU A 317 -20.77 -17.49 6.16
C LEU A 317 -19.88 -16.95 5.06
N ASN A 318 -18.61 -16.72 5.39
CA ASN A 318 -17.56 -16.45 4.41
C ASN A 318 -16.49 -17.51 4.59
N THR A 319 -16.14 -18.19 3.52
CA THR A 319 -15.03 -19.16 3.49
C THR A 319 -14.18 -18.86 2.29
N ASP A 320 -12.89 -18.67 2.52
CA ASP A 320 -11.89 -18.69 1.48
C ASP A 320 -10.92 -19.86 1.68
N ASN A 321 -10.49 -20.44 0.59
CA ASN A 321 -9.49 -21.49 0.54
C ASN A 321 -8.45 -21.07 -0.50
N SER A 322 -7.28 -20.67 -0.05
CA SER A 322 -6.16 -20.28 -0.91
C SER A 322 -5.11 -21.39 -0.95
N ILE A 323 -4.57 -21.63 -2.15
CA ILE A 323 -3.44 -22.51 -2.37
C ILE A 323 -2.37 -21.69 -3.08
N ILE A 324 -1.16 -21.73 -2.54
CA ILE A 324 0.02 -21.05 -3.08
C ILE A 324 0.96 -22.12 -3.63
N TYR A 325 1.35 -21.97 -4.89
CA TYR A 325 2.41 -22.72 -5.53
C TYR A 325 3.59 -21.81 -5.76
N ASN A 326 4.69 -22.07 -5.07
CA ASN A 326 5.93 -21.36 -5.25
C ASN A 326 7.01 -22.34 -5.72
N TYR A 327 7.60 -22.06 -6.88
CA TYR A 327 8.59 -22.88 -7.54
C TYR A 327 9.77 -22.04 -7.98
N ASN A 328 10.94 -22.32 -7.46
CA ASN A 328 12.22 -21.75 -7.85
C ASN A 328 13.04 -22.79 -8.60
N ASN A 329 13.42 -22.47 -9.83
CA ASN A 329 14.06 -23.42 -10.72
C ASN A 329 15.45 -23.89 -10.21
N PRO A 330 15.85 -25.13 -10.53
CA PRO A 330 17.12 -25.70 -10.07
C PRO A 330 18.36 -25.29 -10.87
N LEU A 331 18.21 -24.61 -12.01
CA LEU A 331 19.29 -24.43 -12.97
C LEU A 331 19.91 -23.03 -12.96
N TYR A 332 19.14 -22.03 -12.63
CA TYR A 332 19.53 -20.62 -12.80
C TYR A 332 19.22 -19.80 -11.57
N GLY A 333 20.00 -18.70 -11.35
CA GLY A 333 19.79 -17.76 -10.27
C GLY A 333 20.20 -18.32 -8.91
N GLN A 334 19.73 -17.68 -7.85
CA GLN A 334 20.13 -18.01 -6.46
C GLN A 334 19.76 -19.44 -6.04
N SER A 335 18.63 -19.93 -6.54
CA SER A 335 18.10 -21.25 -6.16
C SER A 335 18.88 -22.42 -6.79
N SER A 336 19.69 -22.17 -7.80
CA SER A 336 20.53 -23.19 -8.44
C SER A 336 21.55 -23.79 -7.45
N SER A 337 22.03 -22.97 -6.50
CA SER A 337 23.03 -23.39 -5.49
C SER A 337 22.58 -24.55 -4.58
N TYR A 338 21.24 -24.73 -4.43
CA TYR A 338 20.65 -25.83 -3.66
C TYR A 338 19.69 -26.72 -4.46
N GLY A 339 19.76 -26.62 -5.80
CA GLY A 339 19.01 -27.48 -6.72
C GLY A 339 17.52 -27.14 -6.83
N GLY A 340 17.16 -25.87 -6.61
CA GLY A 340 15.77 -25.40 -6.66
C GLY A 340 14.96 -25.66 -5.40
N GLU A 341 13.78 -25.07 -5.33
CA GLU A 341 12.89 -25.15 -4.17
C GLU A 341 11.43 -25.16 -4.59
N ILE A 342 10.62 -25.96 -3.93
CA ILE A 342 9.17 -25.95 -4.04
C ILE A 342 8.58 -25.69 -2.68
N MET A 343 7.68 -24.70 -2.58
CA MET A 343 6.82 -24.47 -1.43
C MET A 343 5.35 -24.54 -1.88
N ASN A 344 4.58 -25.37 -1.21
CA ASN A 344 3.13 -25.38 -1.34
C ASN A 344 2.52 -25.00 -0.01
N GLU A 345 1.59 -24.05 -0.03
CA GLU A 345 0.87 -23.60 1.16
C GLU A 345 -0.62 -23.62 0.89
N GLN A 346 -1.40 -24.06 1.87
CA GLN A 346 -2.86 -23.97 1.84
C GLN A 346 -3.36 -23.28 3.09
N THR A 347 -4.10 -22.19 2.91
CA THR A 347 -4.77 -21.48 4.01
C THR A 347 -6.28 -21.54 3.80
N ARG A 348 -6.99 -21.97 4.83
CA ARG A 348 -8.45 -21.91 4.87
C ARG A 348 -8.94 -21.00 5.96
N THR A 349 -9.62 -19.94 5.57
CA THR A 349 -10.30 -19.00 6.46
C THR A 349 -11.79 -19.25 6.45
N THR A 350 -12.42 -19.30 7.63
CA THR A 350 -13.86 -19.42 7.77
C THR A 350 -14.37 -18.41 8.78
N ALA A 351 -15.23 -17.51 8.33
CA ALA A 351 -15.90 -16.52 9.17
C ALA A 351 -17.39 -16.81 9.23
N LEU A 352 -17.91 -17.01 10.43
CA LEU A 352 -19.33 -17.22 10.71
C LEU A 352 -19.87 -16.06 11.52
N THR A 353 -20.93 -15.41 11.03
CA THR A 353 -21.66 -14.36 11.72
C THR A 353 -23.10 -14.79 11.93
N HIS A 354 -23.65 -14.63 13.13
CA HIS A 354 -25.07 -14.80 13.36
C HIS A 354 -25.62 -13.61 14.12
N GLN A 355 -26.81 -13.14 13.72
CA GLN A 355 -27.46 -11.97 14.29
C GLN A 355 -28.93 -12.29 14.61
N TYR A 356 -29.39 -11.81 15.76
CA TYR A 356 -30.78 -11.84 16.18
C TYR A 356 -31.22 -10.42 16.46
N LEU A 357 -32.17 -9.91 15.69
CA LEU A 357 -32.57 -8.50 15.68
C LEU A 357 -34.05 -8.39 15.96
N LEU A 358 -34.44 -7.46 16.86
CA LEU A 358 -35.79 -7.02 17.07
C LEU A 358 -35.87 -5.54 16.74
N ASN A 359 -36.61 -5.21 15.70
CA ASN A 359 -36.85 -3.83 15.28
C ASN A 359 -38.28 -3.41 15.58
N TYR A 360 -38.47 -2.20 16.08
CA TYR A 360 -39.72 -1.52 16.24
C TYR A 360 -39.74 -0.25 15.41
N GLN A 361 -40.81 0.00 14.65
CA GLN A 361 -41.00 1.23 13.88
C GLN A 361 -42.45 1.59 13.84
N ASN A 362 -42.77 2.83 14.30
CA ASN A 362 -44.10 3.34 14.26
C ASN A 362 -44.14 4.87 14.15
N ALA A 363 -45.25 5.40 13.65
CA ALA A 363 -45.53 6.81 13.56
C ALA A 363 -46.82 7.18 14.31
N PHE A 364 -46.76 8.19 15.18
CA PHE A 364 -47.87 8.69 15.99
C PHE A 364 -48.05 10.17 15.66
N GLY A 365 -48.88 10.45 14.64
CA GLY A 365 -48.99 11.80 14.11
C GLY A 365 -47.64 12.34 13.59
N LYS A 366 -47.12 13.39 14.21
CA LYS A 366 -45.83 13.97 13.86
C LYS A 366 -44.63 13.30 14.54
N HIS A 367 -44.86 12.33 15.38
CA HIS A 367 -43.83 11.61 16.13
C HIS A 367 -43.46 10.31 15.42
N ASN A 368 -42.24 10.17 14.96
CA ASN A 368 -41.71 8.93 14.36
C ASN A 368 -40.70 8.33 15.33
N VAL A 369 -40.90 7.08 15.67
CA VAL A 369 -40.05 6.31 16.59
C VAL A 369 -39.54 5.06 15.88
N SER A 370 -38.25 4.81 15.96
CA SER A 370 -37.66 3.50 15.63
C SER A 370 -36.72 3.04 16.73
N ALA A 371 -36.70 1.75 17.00
CA ALA A 371 -35.79 1.13 17.94
C ALA A 371 -35.32 -0.22 17.41
N LEU A 372 -34.07 -0.54 17.65
CA LEU A 372 -33.45 -1.79 17.29
C LEU A 372 -32.72 -2.35 18.51
N ALA A 373 -33.02 -3.60 18.88
CA ALA A 373 -32.26 -4.36 19.85
C ALA A 373 -31.72 -5.60 19.17
N GLY A 374 -30.49 -5.98 19.48
CA GLY A 374 -29.87 -7.13 18.81
C GLY A 374 -28.75 -7.78 19.59
N PHE A 375 -28.46 -8.98 19.14
CA PHE A 375 -27.27 -9.75 19.51
C PHE A 375 -26.55 -10.18 18.23
N GLU A 376 -25.23 -10.10 18.24
CA GLU A 376 -24.35 -10.57 17.18
C GLU A 376 -23.28 -11.49 17.77
N GLY A 377 -23.06 -12.63 17.15
CA GLY A 377 -21.89 -13.47 17.40
C GLY A 377 -21.07 -13.61 16.13
N TYR A 378 -19.76 -13.54 16.26
CA TYR A 378 -18.81 -13.72 15.17
C TYR A 378 -17.74 -14.69 15.57
N ARG A 379 -17.38 -15.60 14.66
CA ARG A 379 -16.27 -16.53 14.80
C ARG A 379 -15.45 -16.50 13.53
N LEU A 380 -14.15 -16.31 13.66
CA LEU A 380 -13.17 -16.43 12.61
C LEU A 380 -12.22 -17.59 12.97
N LYS A 381 -12.05 -18.51 12.04
CA LYS A 381 -11.12 -19.62 12.15
C LYS A 381 -10.20 -19.62 10.94
N VAL A 382 -8.90 -19.67 11.18
CA VAL A 382 -7.87 -19.81 10.16
C VAL A 382 -7.12 -21.11 10.40
N THR A 383 -6.90 -21.86 9.34
CA THR A 383 -6.10 -23.08 9.37
C THR A 383 -5.18 -23.04 8.16
N ASP A 384 -3.88 -23.16 8.40
CA ASP A 384 -2.85 -23.22 7.38
C ASP A 384 -2.05 -24.50 7.44
N PHE A 385 -1.59 -24.93 6.29
CA PHE A 385 -0.66 -26.03 6.10
C PHE A 385 0.35 -25.61 5.04
N TYR A 386 1.63 -25.88 5.28
CA TYR A 386 2.68 -25.64 4.30
C TYR A 386 3.66 -26.80 4.25
N GLY A 387 4.25 -26.96 3.08
CA GLY A 387 5.38 -27.84 2.87
C GLY A 387 6.41 -27.17 1.97
N ASN A 388 7.67 -27.36 2.30
CA ASN A 388 8.81 -26.89 1.54
C ASN A 388 9.79 -28.03 1.31
N GLY A 389 10.41 -28.10 0.12
CA GLY A 389 11.41 -29.10 -0.21
C GLY A 389 12.36 -28.57 -1.28
N GLN A 390 13.60 -29.06 -1.26
CA GLN A 390 14.68 -28.66 -2.16
C GLN A 390 15.14 -29.83 -3.04
N GLN A 391 16.04 -29.55 -3.99
CA GLN A 391 16.55 -30.52 -4.98
C GLN A 391 15.44 -31.09 -5.86
N ILE A 392 15.01 -30.29 -6.82
CA ILE A 392 13.91 -30.61 -7.74
C ILE A 392 14.39 -31.65 -8.77
N TYR A 393 13.63 -32.74 -8.88
CA TYR A 393 13.95 -33.83 -9.82
C TYR A 393 13.47 -33.54 -11.25
N ARG A 394 12.30 -32.94 -11.41
CA ARG A 394 11.67 -32.69 -12.73
C ARG A 394 11.32 -31.19 -12.88
N MET A 395 11.76 -30.62 -14.01
CA MET A 395 11.41 -29.24 -14.36
C MET A 395 9.90 -29.07 -14.60
N ASN A 396 9.37 -27.91 -14.23
CA ASN A 396 7.97 -27.53 -14.45
C ASN A 396 6.92 -28.44 -13.75
N ASP A 397 7.31 -29.19 -12.74
CA ASP A 397 6.41 -29.90 -11.84
C ASP A 397 6.44 -29.19 -10.49
N TYR A 398 5.35 -28.52 -10.14
CA TYR A 398 5.25 -27.58 -9.02
C TYR A 398 4.78 -28.23 -7.71
N MET A 399 4.64 -29.54 -7.70
CA MET A 399 4.18 -30.28 -6.52
C MET A 399 5.34 -30.65 -5.59
N LEU A 400 5.13 -30.54 -4.28
CA LEU A 400 6.14 -30.84 -3.26
C LEU A 400 6.79 -32.22 -3.43
N GLY A 401 6.03 -33.22 -3.92
CA GLY A 401 6.54 -34.55 -4.19
C GLY A 401 7.64 -34.65 -5.25
N ASN A 402 7.88 -33.57 -6.00
CA ASN A 402 8.97 -33.45 -6.94
C ASN A 402 10.32 -33.02 -6.29
N SER A 403 10.33 -32.65 -5.00
CA SER A 403 11.51 -32.36 -4.22
C SER A 403 12.11 -33.67 -3.67
N THR A 404 13.44 -33.71 -3.51
CA THR A 404 14.16 -34.94 -3.07
C THR A 404 14.88 -34.75 -1.73
N SER A 405 14.98 -33.53 -1.19
CA SER A 405 15.67 -33.26 0.06
C SER A 405 15.12 -32.08 0.84
N LYS A 406 15.61 -31.93 2.08
CA LYS A 406 15.32 -30.82 3.00
C LYS A 406 13.83 -30.53 3.15
N PHE A 407 13.04 -31.56 3.37
CA PHE A 407 11.61 -31.40 3.59
C PHE A 407 11.34 -30.73 4.93
N THR A 408 10.54 -29.66 4.90
CA THR A 408 9.92 -29.08 6.07
C THR A 408 8.42 -29.01 5.85
N ALA A 409 7.65 -29.23 6.89
CA ALA A 409 6.20 -29.10 6.86
C ALA A 409 5.71 -28.56 8.19
N GLY A 410 4.62 -27.83 8.14
CA GLY A 410 4.00 -27.28 9.33
C GLY A 410 2.56 -26.87 9.07
N GLY A 411 1.96 -26.28 10.08
CA GLY A 411 0.62 -25.73 9.98
C GLY A 411 0.15 -25.22 11.32
N THR A 412 -0.78 -24.29 11.31
CA THR A 412 -1.38 -23.71 12.50
C THR A 412 -2.89 -23.69 12.43
N LYS A 413 -3.53 -23.50 13.56
CA LYS A 413 -4.97 -23.29 13.69
C LYS A 413 -5.20 -22.17 14.69
N ASN A 414 -5.81 -21.08 14.20
CA ASN A 414 -6.08 -19.90 15.00
C ASN A 414 -7.57 -19.58 14.99
N GLU A 415 -8.11 -19.13 16.11
CA GLU A 415 -9.52 -18.78 16.26
C GLU A 415 -9.68 -17.45 17.00
N TYR A 416 -10.61 -16.64 16.49
CA TYR A 416 -11.00 -15.35 17.08
C TYR A 416 -12.50 -15.26 17.17
N HIS A 417 -13.02 -14.83 18.34
CA HIS A 417 -14.45 -14.73 18.61
C HIS A 417 -14.82 -13.37 19.15
N THR A 418 -15.97 -12.84 18.69
CA THR A 418 -16.62 -11.70 19.34
C THR A 418 -18.09 -11.97 19.58
N ALA A 419 -18.64 -11.30 20.59
CA ALA A 419 -20.07 -11.30 20.90
C ALA A 419 -20.50 -9.89 21.31
N GLY A 420 -21.61 -9.39 20.75
CA GLY A 420 -22.08 -8.04 21.00
C GLY A 420 -23.59 -7.97 21.26
N TYR A 421 -23.98 -7.28 22.32
CA TYR A 421 -25.36 -6.87 22.58
C TYR A 421 -25.49 -5.39 22.27
N PHE A 422 -26.51 -5.02 21.53
CA PHE A 422 -26.70 -3.62 21.15
C PHE A 422 -28.16 -3.19 21.14
N PHE A 423 -28.32 -1.90 21.37
CA PHE A 423 -29.58 -1.19 21.28
C PHE A 423 -29.35 0.13 20.53
N SER A 424 -30.30 0.50 19.68
CA SER A 424 -30.35 1.80 19.00
C SER A 424 -31.78 2.32 18.99
N GLY A 425 -31.96 3.57 19.35
CA GLY A 425 -33.24 4.27 19.29
C GLY A 425 -33.12 5.53 18.44
N SER A 426 -34.09 5.78 17.59
CA SER A 426 -34.21 6.99 16.81
C SER A 426 -35.59 7.59 16.94
N TYR A 427 -35.66 8.88 17.19
CA TYR A 427 -36.87 9.65 17.27
C TYR A 427 -36.79 10.90 16.42
N ASN A 428 -37.83 11.20 15.67
CA ASN A 428 -37.96 12.51 15.05
C ASN A 428 -39.36 13.07 15.22
N TYR A 429 -39.41 14.39 15.38
CA TYR A 429 -40.64 15.16 15.44
C TYR A 429 -40.78 15.95 14.13
N ASP A 430 -41.81 15.62 13.36
CA ASP A 430 -42.18 16.28 12.08
C ASP A 430 -41.03 16.41 11.12
N GLU A 431 -40.08 15.48 11.16
CA GLU A 431 -38.82 15.53 10.41
C GLU A 431 -38.03 16.83 10.57
N THR A 432 -38.28 17.56 11.67
CA THR A 432 -37.62 18.82 12.03
C THR A 432 -36.55 18.59 13.06
N TYR A 433 -36.87 17.89 14.14
CA TYR A 433 -35.95 17.57 15.23
C TYR A 433 -35.69 16.07 15.28
N PHE A 434 -34.42 15.69 15.35
CA PHE A 434 -33.99 14.29 15.35
C PHE A 434 -33.16 14.02 16.61
N VAL A 435 -33.41 12.89 17.26
CA VAL A 435 -32.61 12.36 18.35
C VAL A 435 -32.28 10.92 18.09
N ASN A 436 -30.99 10.55 18.19
CA ASN A 436 -30.52 9.18 18.12
C ASN A 436 -29.77 8.82 19.40
N ILE A 437 -30.01 7.63 19.93
CA ILE A 437 -29.30 7.08 21.07
C ILE A 437 -28.88 5.66 20.78
N GLY A 438 -27.72 5.24 21.30
CA GLY A 438 -27.27 3.86 21.13
C GLY A 438 -26.40 3.41 22.29
N TYR A 439 -26.45 2.12 22.52
CA TYR A 439 -25.58 1.42 23.44
C TYR A 439 -25.15 0.09 22.87
N ARG A 440 -23.86 -0.22 22.98
CA ARG A 440 -23.32 -1.52 22.60
C ARG A 440 -22.37 -2.04 23.67
N ARG A 441 -22.46 -3.33 23.94
CA ARG A 441 -21.54 -4.06 24.79
C ARG A 441 -20.92 -5.20 24.01
N ASP A 442 -19.61 -5.11 23.75
CA ASP A 442 -18.86 -6.10 22.98
C ASP A 442 -17.90 -6.87 23.87
N GLY A 443 -17.81 -8.17 23.63
CA GLY A 443 -16.80 -9.06 24.21
C GLY A 443 -15.92 -9.66 23.12
N THR A 444 -14.63 -9.85 23.43
CA THR A 444 -13.65 -10.42 22.50
C THR A 444 -12.85 -11.54 23.16
N SER A 445 -12.39 -12.48 22.35
CA SER A 445 -11.45 -13.53 22.79
C SER A 445 -10.00 -13.03 22.89
N ALA A 446 -9.68 -11.85 22.35
CA ALA A 446 -8.33 -11.28 22.33
C ALA A 446 -7.85 -10.74 23.68
N PHE A 447 -8.74 -10.63 24.68
CA PHE A 447 -8.40 -10.17 26.02
C PHE A 447 -8.71 -11.22 27.11
N ALA A 448 -7.99 -11.12 28.23
CA ALA A 448 -8.23 -11.93 29.40
C ALA A 448 -9.64 -11.75 29.96
N LYS A 449 -10.16 -12.74 30.67
CA LYS A 449 -11.54 -12.83 31.14
C LYS A 449 -12.09 -11.54 31.78
N ASN A 450 -11.26 -10.87 32.60
CA ASN A 450 -11.68 -9.66 33.33
C ASN A 450 -11.78 -8.40 32.46
N ASN A 451 -11.05 -8.35 31.34
CA ASN A 451 -10.97 -7.18 30.45
C ASN A 451 -11.69 -7.40 29.11
N ARG A 452 -12.35 -8.54 28.95
CA ARG A 452 -12.95 -9.00 27.68
C ARG A 452 -14.09 -8.11 27.19
N TRP A 453 -14.86 -7.50 28.11
CA TRP A 453 -16.06 -6.75 27.78
C TRP A 453 -15.84 -5.25 27.79
N GLY A 454 -16.17 -4.57 26.67
CA GLY A 454 -16.21 -3.13 26.51
C GLY A 454 -17.65 -2.60 26.43
N ASN A 455 -17.88 -1.37 26.90
CA ASN A 455 -19.17 -0.68 26.80
C ASN A 455 -19.00 0.61 26.02
N PHE A 456 -19.90 0.83 25.05
CA PHE A 456 -19.83 1.94 24.09
C PHE A 456 -21.20 2.62 23.96
N PHE A 457 -21.21 3.94 24.05
CA PHE A 457 -22.41 4.75 23.98
C PHE A 457 -22.34 5.69 22.81
N ASN A 458 -23.49 6.02 22.22
CA ASN A 458 -23.61 7.08 21.23
C ASN A 458 -24.89 7.90 21.42
N PHE A 459 -24.80 9.16 21.00
CA PHE A 459 -25.89 10.12 21.04
C PHE A 459 -25.77 11.08 19.87
N GLY A 460 -26.88 11.39 19.20
CA GLY A 460 -26.91 12.30 18.07
C GLY A 460 -28.13 13.19 18.07
N LEU A 461 -27.96 14.44 17.64
CA LEU A 461 -29.03 15.41 17.42
C LEU A 461 -29.00 15.90 15.98
N GLY A 462 -30.16 16.16 15.43
CA GLY A 462 -30.33 16.79 14.12
C GLY A 462 -31.46 17.81 14.15
N TRP A 463 -31.25 18.92 13.47
CA TRP A 463 -32.23 19.98 13.32
C TRP A 463 -32.35 20.42 11.87
N ASN A 464 -33.50 20.16 11.27
CA ASN A 464 -33.81 20.61 9.93
C ASN A 464 -34.36 22.05 9.99
N MET A 465 -33.46 23.00 9.97
CA MET A 465 -33.78 24.44 10.14
C MET A 465 -34.68 24.97 9.03
N LYS A 466 -34.59 24.40 7.79
CA LYS A 466 -35.43 24.85 6.68
C LYS A 466 -36.94 24.66 6.93
N LYS A 467 -37.32 23.74 7.81
CA LYS A 467 -38.74 23.52 8.22
C LYS A 467 -39.26 24.54 9.21
N GLU A 468 -38.41 25.38 9.80
CA GLU A 468 -38.79 26.43 10.70
C GLU A 468 -39.47 27.59 9.97
N SER A 469 -40.52 28.15 10.56
CA SER A 469 -41.34 29.21 9.94
C SER A 469 -40.57 30.45 9.53
N TRP A 470 -39.48 30.77 10.23
CA TRP A 470 -38.62 31.93 9.92
C TRP A 470 -37.61 31.69 8.78
N LEU A 471 -37.38 30.44 8.38
CA LEU A 471 -36.59 30.10 7.22
C LEU A 471 -37.41 29.56 6.06
N GLN A 472 -38.66 29.20 6.27
CA GLN A 472 -39.50 28.53 5.30
C GLN A 472 -39.68 29.36 4.03
N ASP A 473 -39.79 30.68 4.16
CA ASP A 473 -40.02 31.63 3.04
C ASP A 473 -38.72 32.08 2.34
N PHE A 474 -37.54 31.64 2.81
CA PHE A 474 -36.30 31.98 2.18
C PHE A 474 -36.06 31.10 0.92
N GLU A 475 -36.57 31.51 -0.22
CA GLU A 475 -36.66 30.75 -1.48
C GLU A 475 -35.30 30.27 -2.03
N ALA A 476 -34.21 30.98 -1.73
CA ALA A 476 -32.90 30.60 -2.19
C ALA A 476 -32.33 29.36 -1.47
N LEU A 477 -32.84 29.05 -0.28
CA LEU A 477 -32.40 27.90 0.56
C LEU A 477 -33.43 26.79 0.46
N ASP A 478 -33.02 25.64 -0.08
CA ASP A 478 -33.87 24.44 -0.20
C ASP A 478 -33.74 23.52 1.00
N GLN A 479 -32.56 23.43 1.60
CA GLN A 479 -32.27 22.61 2.76
C GLN A 479 -31.18 23.24 3.62
N LEU A 480 -31.38 23.21 4.91
CA LEU A 480 -30.35 23.44 5.94
C LEU A 480 -30.63 22.54 7.13
N LYS A 481 -29.77 21.55 7.31
CA LYS A 481 -29.85 20.63 8.44
C LYS A 481 -28.55 20.67 9.23
N LEU A 482 -28.65 21.06 10.49
CA LEU A 482 -27.53 20.94 11.43
C LEU A 482 -27.57 19.57 12.10
N ARG A 483 -26.42 18.99 12.34
CA ARG A 483 -26.27 17.71 13.03
C ARG A 483 -25.06 17.74 13.96
N THR A 484 -25.22 17.08 15.09
CA THR A 484 -24.12 16.86 16.02
C THR A 484 -24.21 15.45 16.57
N SER A 485 -23.06 14.85 16.77
CA SER A 485 -23.00 13.50 17.35
C SER A 485 -21.81 13.34 18.29
N PHE A 486 -22.02 12.53 19.31
CA PHE A 486 -20.98 12.00 20.17
C PHE A 486 -21.11 10.49 20.21
N GLY A 487 -19.99 9.78 20.14
CA GLY A 487 -20.04 8.33 20.29
C GLY A 487 -18.70 7.73 20.64
N GLN A 488 -18.78 6.48 21.05
CA GLN A 488 -17.65 5.68 21.46
C GLN A 488 -17.59 4.42 20.61
N THR A 489 -16.39 4.08 20.16
CA THR A 489 -16.09 2.81 19.50
C THR A 489 -14.90 2.16 20.19
N GLY A 490 -14.83 0.83 20.16
CA GLY A 490 -13.73 0.06 20.70
C GLY A 490 -12.93 -0.59 19.60
N ASN A 491 -11.64 -0.79 19.84
CA ASN A 491 -10.78 -1.62 19.03
C ASN A 491 -10.07 -2.65 19.90
N ASP A 492 -10.02 -3.90 19.49
CA ASP A 492 -9.39 -5.02 20.19
C ASP A 492 -8.27 -5.66 19.36
N ASN A 493 -7.97 -5.09 18.19
CA ASN A 493 -6.94 -5.59 17.30
C ASN A 493 -5.56 -5.12 17.77
N HIS A 494 -4.84 -5.99 18.43
CA HIS A 494 -3.43 -5.79 18.73
C HIS A 494 -2.61 -6.21 17.52
N ASN A 495 -2.06 -5.24 16.82
CA ASN A 495 -1.28 -5.49 15.62
C ASN A 495 0.10 -6.04 15.97
N TYR A 496 0.22 -7.36 16.17
CA TYR A 496 1.49 -8.05 16.42
C TYR A 496 2.41 -8.05 15.17
N ASN A 497 1.88 -7.70 13.99
CA ASN A 497 2.62 -7.63 12.72
C ASN A 497 3.65 -6.49 12.62
N LEU A 498 3.89 -5.75 13.69
CA LEU A 498 5.06 -4.87 13.78
C LEU A 498 6.36 -5.65 14.03
N ALA A 499 6.31 -6.96 14.09
CA ALA A 499 7.48 -7.81 14.15
C ALA A 499 8.05 -8.01 12.75
N THR A 500 9.18 -7.42 12.51
CA THR A 500 9.92 -7.36 11.24
C THR A 500 10.74 -8.63 10.96
N THR A 501 10.43 -9.74 11.59
CA THR A 501 11.21 -10.99 11.45
C THR A 501 10.39 -12.06 10.74
N ALA A 502 10.92 -12.57 9.64
CA ALA A 502 10.35 -13.74 8.96
C ALA A 502 10.11 -14.89 9.94
N GLY A 503 8.86 -15.37 10.02
CA GLY A 503 8.44 -16.44 10.93
C GLY A 503 7.59 -16.01 12.12
N ASP A 504 7.19 -14.74 12.22
CA ASP A 504 6.22 -14.29 13.23
C ASP A 504 4.80 -14.70 12.86
N ASP A 505 4.06 -15.18 13.85
CA ASP A 505 2.68 -15.61 13.69
C ASP A 505 1.76 -14.37 13.48
N PRO A 506 1.13 -14.21 12.31
CA PRO A 506 0.26 -13.06 12.03
C PRO A 506 -0.97 -13.01 12.95
N TYR A 507 -1.27 -14.11 13.65
CA TYR A 507 -2.41 -14.22 14.56
C TYR A 507 -2.03 -14.05 16.04
N ALA A 508 -0.76 -13.78 16.33
CA ALA A 508 -0.29 -13.62 17.72
C ALA A 508 -1.04 -12.50 18.48
N GLY A 509 -1.57 -11.49 17.79
CA GLY A 509 -2.41 -10.44 18.37
C GLY A 509 -3.72 -10.95 19.00
N TRP A 510 -4.26 -12.08 18.54
CA TRP A 510 -5.45 -12.68 19.13
C TRP A 510 -5.19 -13.32 20.49
N TYR A 511 -3.91 -13.50 20.85
CA TYR A 511 -3.46 -14.14 22.09
C TYR A 511 -2.51 -13.24 22.90
N ALA A 512 -2.51 -11.94 22.62
CA ALA A 512 -1.59 -10.96 23.23
C ALA A 512 -1.65 -10.89 24.76
N TYR A 513 -2.71 -11.42 25.36
CA TYR A 513 -2.83 -11.53 26.82
C TYR A 513 -2.12 -12.72 27.43
N GLN A 514 -1.59 -13.66 26.63
CA GLN A 514 -0.96 -14.91 27.07
C GLN A 514 0.52 -14.94 26.68
N ASP A 515 1.34 -15.60 27.50
CA ASP A 515 2.68 -15.98 27.11
C ASP A 515 2.63 -17.08 26.04
N ILE A 516 3.32 -16.89 24.92
CA ILE A 516 3.40 -17.86 23.83
C ILE A 516 4.81 -18.43 23.81
N PHE A 517 4.92 -19.76 23.81
CA PHE A 517 6.18 -20.49 23.82
C PHE A 517 6.40 -21.19 22.48
N LYS A 518 7.64 -21.12 21.97
CA LYS A 518 8.09 -21.96 20.87
C LYS A 518 8.61 -23.27 21.48
N MET A 519 7.96 -24.36 21.16
CA MET A 519 8.45 -25.70 21.55
C MET A 519 9.52 -26.13 20.56
N THR A 520 10.67 -26.55 21.11
CA THR A 520 11.75 -27.16 20.34
C THR A 520 11.86 -28.61 20.73
N GLY A 521 12.13 -29.51 19.80
CA GLY A 521 12.27 -30.92 20.06
C GLY A 521 13.14 -31.56 18.99
N THR A 522 13.86 -32.61 19.42
CA THR A 522 14.65 -33.49 18.53
C THR A 522 14.18 -34.92 18.75
N ASP A 523 13.97 -35.66 17.66
CA ASP A 523 13.61 -37.10 17.71
C ASP A 523 12.35 -37.43 18.55
N GLY A 524 11.36 -36.56 18.50
CA GLY A 524 10.07 -36.73 19.18
C GLY A 524 10.09 -36.45 20.69
N VAL A 525 11.20 -35.95 21.19
CA VAL A 525 11.30 -35.45 22.56
C VAL A 525 11.19 -33.95 22.56
N PHE A 526 10.15 -33.40 23.20
CA PHE A 526 10.03 -31.96 23.40
C PHE A 526 11.02 -31.52 24.47
N SER A 527 11.92 -30.63 24.15
CA SER A 527 12.72 -29.87 25.09
C SER A 527 11.96 -28.65 25.61
N ASP A 528 12.53 -27.96 26.61
CA ASP A 528 11.89 -26.78 27.19
C ASP A 528 11.45 -25.75 26.16
N GLY A 529 10.23 -25.20 26.33
CA GLY A 529 9.71 -24.15 25.48
C GLY A 529 10.43 -22.82 25.71
N THR A 530 10.92 -22.21 24.65
CA THR A 530 11.46 -20.84 24.72
C THR A 530 10.31 -19.85 24.63
N LEU A 531 10.30 -18.82 25.48
CA LEU A 531 9.29 -17.75 25.39
C LEU A 531 9.42 -17.04 24.04
N LYS A 532 8.40 -17.17 23.20
CA LYS A 532 8.34 -16.50 21.89
C LYS A 532 7.76 -15.09 22.03
N ASN A 533 6.62 -14.96 22.69
CA ASN A 533 5.96 -13.69 22.92
C ASN A 533 5.53 -13.58 24.39
N LYS A 534 5.92 -12.49 25.05
CA LYS A 534 5.42 -12.15 26.38
C LYS A 534 4.03 -11.59 26.29
N GLY A 535 3.08 -12.17 27.03
CA GLY A 535 1.71 -11.71 27.11
C GLY A 535 1.48 -10.70 28.22
N ASN A 536 0.31 -10.02 28.16
CA ASN A 536 -0.14 -9.11 29.20
C ASN A 536 -1.65 -9.27 29.45
N ALA A 537 -1.99 -9.87 30.58
CA ALA A 537 -3.38 -10.13 30.99
C ALA A 537 -4.17 -8.85 31.33
N ASP A 538 -3.50 -7.73 31.53
CA ASP A 538 -4.13 -6.43 31.84
C ASP A 538 -4.54 -5.64 30.59
N LEU A 539 -4.25 -6.17 29.41
CA LEU A 539 -4.69 -5.59 28.15
C LEU A 539 -6.21 -5.40 28.14
N LYS A 540 -6.63 -4.24 27.70
CA LYS A 540 -8.03 -3.83 27.58
C LYS A 540 -8.32 -3.11 26.29
N TRP A 541 -9.58 -2.89 26.02
CA TRP A 541 -10.08 -2.21 24.85
C TRP A 541 -9.41 -0.84 24.63
N GLU A 542 -8.89 -0.63 23.44
CA GLU A 542 -8.66 0.72 22.92
C GLU A 542 -10.01 1.38 22.71
N LYS A 543 -10.13 2.65 23.09
CA LYS A 543 -11.39 3.37 23.07
C LYS A 543 -11.25 4.71 22.35
N THR A 544 -12.01 4.88 21.29
CA THR A 544 -12.15 6.15 20.57
C THR A 544 -13.41 6.87 20.99
N ASN A 545 -13.26 8.09 21.50
CA ASN A 545 -14.34 9.05 21.69
C ASN A 545 -14.36 9.98 20.48
N ALA A 546 -15.47 10.00 19.74
CA ALA A 546 -15.64 10.81 18.55
C ALA A 546 -16.74 11.86 18.81
N PHE A 547 -16.49 13.09 18.38
CA PHE A 547 -17.44 14.18 18.34
C PHE A 547 -17.48 14.73 16.91
N ASP A 548 -18.68 14.87 16.36
CA ASP A 548 -18.90 15.42 15.03
C ASP A 548 -19.95 16.54 15.10
N PHE A 549 -19.71 17.61 14.36
CA PHE A 549 -20.68 18.69 14.13
C PHE A 549 -20.69 18.99 12.62
N GLY A 550 -21.89 18.98 12.02
CA GLY A 550 -22.00 19.16 10.58
C GLY A 550 -23.25 19.94 10.18
N ALA A 551 -23.19 20.47 8.97
CA ALA A 551 -24.26 21.15 8.29
C ALA A 551 -24.44 20.61 6.87
N ASP A 552 -25.63 20.11 6.55
CA ASP A 552 -26.03 19.74 5.19
C ASP A 552 -26.83 20.91 4.60
N TYR A 553 -26.45 21.36 3.41
CA TYR A 553 -27.07 22.52 2.78
C TYR A 553 -27.45 22.26 1.33
N SER A 554 -28.50 22.94 0.87
CA SER A 554 -28.90 22.96 -0.52
C SER A 554 -29.53 24.31 -0.87
N PHE A 555 -29.13 24.89 -2.01
CA PHE A 555 -29.54 26.20 -2.48
C PHE A 555 -29.96 26.16 -3.97
N PHE A 556 -30.76 27.16 -4.37
CA PHE A 556 -31.10 27.46 -5.75
C PHE A 556 -31.77 26.26 -6.48
N LYS A 557 -32.81 25.69 -5.88
CA LYS A 557 -33.54 24.50 -6.38
C LYS A 557 -32.59 23.31 -6.50
N SER A 558 -31.79 23.09 -5.46
CA SER A 558 -30.79 22.04 -5.34
C SER A 558 -29.78 22.04 -6.49
N ARG A 559 -29.39 23.24 -6.95
CA ARG A 559 -28.25 23.36 -7.86
C ARG A 559 -26.90 23.40 -7.14
N LEU A 560 -26.85 24.05 -6.00
CA LEU A 560 -25.67 24.07 -5.13
C LEU A 560 -26.02 23.31 -3.85
N TYR A 561 -25.33 22.20 -3.59
CA TYR A 561 -25.56 21.39 -2.40
C TYR A 561 -24.27 20.74 -1.93
N GLY A 562 -24.26 20.38 -0.64
CA GLY A 562 -23.09 19.76 -0.03
C GLY A 562 -23.18 19.65 1.46
N SER A 563 -22.03 19.46 2.08
CA SER A 563 -21.89 19.41 3.53
C SER A 563 -20.62 20.11 4.00
N LEU A 564 -20.64 20.54 5.26
CA LEU A 564 -19.49 21.03 6.01
C LEU A 564 -19.48 20.32 7.35
N ASP A 565 -18.40 19.63 7.66
CA ASP A 565 -18.26 18.79 8.83
C ASP A 565 -17.00 19.12 9.61
N PHE A 566 -17.14 19.30 10.92
CA PHE A 566 -16.04 19.31 11.87
C PHE A 566 -16.05 17.97 12.62
N PHE A 567 -14.90 17.33 12.73
CA PHE A 567 -14.71 16.11 13.49
C PHE A 567 -13.59 16.23 14.52
N PHE A 568 -13.77 15.57 15.66
CA PHE A 568 -12.75 15.39 16.69
C PHE A 568 -12.80 13.97 17.21
N ARG A 569 -11.67 13.26 17.18
CA ARG A 569 -11.52 11.89 17.66
C ARG A 569 -10.36 11.79 18.62
N ALA A 570 -10.61 11.23 19.81
CA ALA A 570 -9.57 10.96 20.81
C ALA A 570 -9.56 9.45 21.12
N THR A 571 -8.49 8.80 20.71
CA THR A 571 -8.28 7.37 20.95
C THR A 571 -7.36 7.19 22.13
N SER A 572 -7.88 6.56 23.18
CA SER A 572 -7.19 6.28 24.44
C SER A 572 -6.91 4.79 24.61
N ASN A 573 -5.95 4.45 25.46
CA ASN A 573 -5.50 3.07 25.69
C ASN A 573 -5.03 2.39 24.40
N LEU A 574 -4.31 3.10 23.54
CA LEU A 574 -3.76 2.55 22.29
C LEU A 574 -3.04 1.22 22.56
N LEU A 575 -3.33 0.23 21.73
CA LEU A 575 -2.68 -1.08 21.80
C LEU A 575 -1.35 -1.00 21.08
N ASP A 576 -0.24 -1.15 21.82
CA ASP A 576 1.13 -1.03 21.31
C ASP A 576 2.11 -1.87 22.13
N PHE A 577 3.39 -1.81 21.80
CA PHE A 577 4.47 -2.50 22.50
C PHE A 577 5.37 -1.53 23.25
N LYS A 578 5.67 -1.87 24.50
CA LYS A 578 6.77 -1.26 25.26
C LYS A 578 8.04 -2.08 25.04
N GLN A 579 9.09 -1.42 24.56
CA GLN A 579 10.44 -2.00 24.52
C GLN A 579 10.97 -2.16 25.94
N VAL A 580 11.58 -3.29 26.21
CA VAL A 580 12.19 -3.58 27.51
C VAL A 580 13.61 -4.11 27.35
N ALA A 581 14.42 -3.97 28.39
CA ALA A 581 15.78 -4.46 28.36
C ALA A 581 15.83 -5.99 28.20
N LEU A 582 16.69 -6.48 27.34
CA LEU A 582 16.83 -7.92 27.02
C LEU A 582 17.15 -8.81 28.24
N ILE A 583 17.65 -8.23 29.31
CA ILE A 583 17.88 -8.94 30.57
C ILE A 583 16.59 -9.54 31.17
N ASN A 584 15.41 -9.04 30.74
CA ASN A 584 14.12 -9.60 31.14
C ASN A 584 13.77 -10.92 30.41
N GLY A 585 14.60 -11.38 29.47
CA GLY A 585 14.35 -12.56 28.67
C GLY A 585 13.41 -12.33 27.46
N TYR A 586 12.97 -11.09 27.24
CA TYR A 586 12.18 -10.66 26.08
C TYR A 586 12.46 -9.20 25.76
N SER A 587 12.22 -8.76 24.50
CA SER A 587 12.54 -7.43 24.02
C SER A 587 11.36 -6.46 24.09
N LYS A 588 10.13 -6.97 24.12
CA LYS A 588 8.90 -6.16 24.08
C LYS A 588 7.77 -6.84 24.87
N ILE A 589 6.84 -6.02 25.38
CA ILE A 589 5.61 -6.46 26.03
C ILE A 589 4.43 -5.64 25.48
N PRO A 590 3.26 -6.27 25.15
CA PRO A 590 2.09 -5.55 24.72
C PRO A 590 1.48 -4.77 25.88
N ILE A 591 1.15 -3.49 25.64
CA ILE A 591 0.55 -2.59 26.64
C ILE A 591 -0.55 -1.72 26.01
N ASN A 592 -1.38 -1.13 26.88
CA ASN A 592 -2.22 0.00 26.49
C ASN A 592 -1.45 1.30 26.71
N MET A 593 -1.14 2.03 25.65
CA MET A 593 -0.27 3.19 25.66
C MET A 593 -0.99 4.45 25.23
N GLY A 594 -0.92 5.50 26.06
CA GLY A 594 -1.21 6.86 25.65
C GLY A 594 -2.60 7.17 25.06
N THR A 595 -2.70 8.39 24.56
CA THR A 595 -3.90 8.92 23.88
C THR A 595 -3.47 9.74 22.65
N VAL A 596 -4.06 9.46 21.49
CA VAL A 596 -3.87 10.20 20.24
C VAL A 596 -5.15 10.89 19.84
N GLN A 597 -5.04 12.11 19.34
CA GLN A 597 -6.14 12.93 18.86
C GLN A 597 -6.02 13.22 17.38
N ASN A 598 -7.14 13.10 16.66
CA ASN A 598 -7.29 13.50 15.27
C ASN A 598 -8.48 14.45 15.19
N TYR A 599 -8.31 15.59 14.54
CA TYR A 599 -9.38 16.55 14.31
C TYR A 599 -9.23 17.23 12.95
N GLY A 600 -10.33 17.70 12.43
CA GLY A 600 -10.32 18.30 11.12
C GLY A 600 -11.65 18.85 10.67
N VAL A 601 -11.65 19.34 9.43
CA VAL A 601 -12.80 19.85 8.72
C VAL A 601 -12.90 19.14 7.38
N GLU A 602 -14.09 18.63 7.10
CA GLU A 602 -14.43 18.06 5.78
C GLU A 602 -15.45 18.97 5.11
N PHE A 603 -15.30 19.19 3.81
CA PHE A 603 -16.29 19.91 3.04
C PHE A 603 -16.53 19.20 1.70
N GLU A 604 -17.78 19.25 1.27
CA GLU A 604 -18.26 18.77 0.00
C GLU A 604 -19.13 19.84 -0.66
N ILE A 605 -18.85 20.13 -1.92
CA ILE A 605 -19.57 21.11 -2.73
C ILE A 605 -19.92 20.48 -4.06
N ASN A 606 -21.18 20.42 -4.38
CA ASN A 606 -21.70 19.98 -5.68
C ASN A 606 -22.46 21.15 -6.31
N TYR A 607 -22.16 21.42 -7.58
CA TYR A 607 -22.82 22.47 -8.32
C TYR A 607 -23.26 22.03 -9.71
N ASP A 608 -24.59 22.08 -9.94
CA ASP A 608 -25.20 21.82 -11.25
C ASP A 608 -25.17 23.12 -12.10
N ILE A 609 -24.13 23.28 -12.91
CA ILE A 609 -23.94 24.46 -13.78
C ILE A 609 -25.09 24.53 -14.79
N ILE A 610 -25.42 23.37 -15.37
CA ILE A 610 -26.56 23.23 -16.29
C ILE A 610 -27.39 22.04 -15.78
N LYS A 611 -28.70 22.29 -15.63
CA LYS A 611 -29.67 21.27 -15.19
C LYS A 611 -30.97 21.46 -15.97
N ASN A 612 -31.07 20.80 -17.10
CA ASN A 612 -32.30 20.74 -17.87
C ASN A 612 -32.53 19.33 -18.43
N HIS A 613 -33.64 19.13 -19.14
CA HIS A 613 -34.03 17.81 -19.65
C HIS A 613 -33.01 17.21 -20.63
N ASP A 614 -32.39 18.03 -21.48
CA ASP A 614 -31.52 17.56 -22.56
C ASP A 614 -30.04 17.59 -22.18
N MET A 615 -29.66 18.45 -21.23
CA MET A 615 -28.26 18.69 -20.90
C MET A 615 -28.09 18.84 -19.38
N GLN A 616 -27.11 18.14 -18.84
CA GLN A 616 -26.68 18.22 -17.43
C GLN A 616 -25.18 18.45 -17.42
N TRP A 617 -24.73 19.41 -16.61
CA TRP A 617 -23.33 19.63 -16.35
C TRP A 617 -23.14 19.94 -14.87
N SER A 618 -22.43 19.06 -14.18
CA SER A 618 -22.19 19.16 -12.76
C SER A 618 -20.69 19.14 -12.46
N VAL A 619 -20.29 19.89 -11.44
CA VAL A 619 -18.94 19.90 -10.87
C VAL A 619 -19.06 19.56 -9.41
N ASN A 620 -18.19 18.69 -8.93
CA ASN A 620 -18.08 18.35 -7.53
C ASN A 620 -16.67 18.61 -7.02
N PHE A 621 -16.58 19.12 -5.80
CA PHE A 621 -15.33 19.34 -5.09
C PHE A 621 -15.47 18.84 -3.66
N ASN A 622 -14.51 18.08 -3.19
CA ASN A 622 -14.42 17.69 -1.80
C ASN A 622 -13.00 17.89 -1.28
N GLY A 623 -12.89 18.15 0.02
CA GLY A 623 -11.61 18.32 0.66
C GLY A 623 -11.68 18.07 2.15
N THR A 624 -10.59 17.61 2.70
CA THR A 624 -10.39 17.36 4.11
C THR A 624 -9.12 18.05 4.56
N TRP A 625 -9.26 18.91 5.59
CA TRP A 625 -8.13 19.38 6.39
C TRP A 625 -8.07 18.56 7.66
N THR A 626 -6.91 18.02 8.03
CA THR A 626 -6.76 17.18 9.21
C THR A 626 -5.47 17.47 9.96
N LYS A 627 -5.51 17.24 11.27
CA LYS A 627 -4.35 17.31 12.16
C LYS A 627 -4.37 16.13 13.14
N ASN A 628 -3.21 15.49 13.29
CA ASN A 628 -2.95 14.45 14.28
C ASN A 628 -2.07 15.00 15.40
N ARG A 629 -2.27 14.54 16.64
CA ARG A 629 -1.32 14.80 17.75
C ARG A 629 -1.40 13.73 18.82
N ILE A 630 -0.29 13.47 19.44
CA ILE A 630 -0.19 12.72 20.70
C ILE A 630 -0.70 13.66 21.81
N HIS A 631 -1.78 13.30 22.47
CA HIS A 631 -2.32 14.07 23.59
C HIS A 631 -1.58 13.73 24.89
N LYS A 632 -1.32 12.43 25.09
CA LYS A 632 -0.63 11.92 26.27
C LYS A 632 0.05 10.59 25.95
N LEU A 633 1.29 10.46 26.36
CA LEU A 633 2.02 9.19 26.35
C LEU A 633 1.86 8.43 27.68
N SER A 634 2.28 7.19 27.73
CA SER A 634 2.37 6.43 28.98
C SER A 634 3.33 7.14 29.95
N SER A 635 3.01 7.08 31.25
CA SER A 635 3.89 7.58 32.32
C SER A 635 5.23 6.87 32.39
N ASP A 636 5.40 5.78 31.66
CA ASP A 636 6.68 5.06 31.52
C ASP A 636 7.73 5.82 30.71
N TYR A 637 7.34 6.86 29.95
CA TYR A 637 8.24 7.66 29.13
C TYR A 637 8.56 8.99 29.82
N GLU A 638 9.82 9.13 30.21
CA GLU A 638 10.33 10.36 30.84
C GLU A 638 10.17 11.54 29.87
N ASN A 639 9.80 12.71 30.42
CA ASN A 639 9.62 13.96 29.67
C ASN A 639 8.57 13.92 28.53
N GLY A 640 7.63 12.97 28.53
CA GLY A 640 6.55 12.91 27.54
C GLY A 640 7.02 12.72 26.10
N GLN A 641 8.14 12.02 25.92
CA GLN A 641 8.66 11.68 24.59
C GLN A 641 9.46 10.37 24.57
N TYR A 642 9.52 9.73 23.41
CA TYR A 642 10.49 8.66 23.12
C TYR A 642 10.85 8.65 21.63
N ILE A 643 12.03 8.08 21.34
CA ILE A 643 12.55 8.00 19.98
C ILE A 643 12.71 6.54 19.62
N THR A 644 12.27 6.18 18.41
CA THR A 644 12.52 4.85 17.86
C THR A 644 12.87 4.97 16.38
N GLY A 645 14.05 4.44 15.99
CA GLY A 645 14.59 4.64 14.64
C GLY A 645 14.66 6.10 14.27
N ASN A 646 14.05 6.46 13.15
CA ASN A 646 14.04 7.81 12.59
C ASN A 646 12.77 8.62 12.94
N ARG A 647 12.07 8.26 14.03
CA ARG A 647 10.84 8.93 14.48
C ARG A 647 10.95 9.37 15.93
N ILE A 648 10.27 10.48 16.22
CA ILE A 648 10.04 10.97 17.58
C ILE A 648 8.55 10.98 17.89
N TYR A 649 8.21 10.41 19.03
CA TYR A 649 6.88 10.45 19.62
C TYR A 649 6.95 11.41 20.81
N LYS A 650 6.24 12.54 20.70
CA LYS A 650 6.30 13.62 21.68
C LYS A 650 4.90 14.18 21.91
N GLU A 651 4.54 14.42 23.16
CA GLU A 651 3.25 15.02 23.49
C GLU A 651 3.09 16.39 22.82
N GLY A 652 1.93 16.61 22.20
CA GLY A 652 1.61 17.81 21.42
C GLY A 652 1.90 17.70 19.92
N GLU A 653 2.79 16.78 19.51
CA GLU A 653 3.20 16.56 18.12
C GLU A 653 2.50 15.37 17.47
N SER A 654 2.62 15.27 16.14
CA SER A 654 2.07 14.14 15.38
C SER A 654 2.79 12.82 15.70
N ILE A 655 2.04 11.70 15.70
CA ILE A 655 2.66 10.35 15.77
C ILE A 655 3.49 10.02 14.52
N TYR A 656 3.39 10.82 13.48
CA TYR A 656 4.08 10.64 12.21
C TYR A 656 5.24 11.62 12.00
N ASN A 657 5.83 12.15 13.07
CA ASN A 657 6.91 13.10 12.99
C ASN A 657 8.27 12.41 12.79
N PHE A 658 8.99 12.78 11.74
CA PHE A 658 10.35 12.30 11.51
C PHE A 658 11.36 13.08 12.38
N TYR A 659 12.40 12.34 12.81
CA TYR A 659 13.50 12.85 13.63
C TYR A 659 14.82 12.52 12.95
N LEU A 660 15.34 13.46 12.16
CA LEU A 660 16.41 13.24 11.19
C LEU A 660 17.61 14.16 11.43
N PRO A 661 18.83 13.73 11.08
CA PRO A 661 19.96 14.63 10.89
C PRO A 661 19.62 15.70 9.84
N LYS A 662 19.96 16.94 10.13
CA LYS A 662 19.77 18.07 9.22
C LYS A 662 20.96 18.18 8.28
N TYR A 663 20.70 18.07 6.97
CA TYR A 663 21.69 18.26 5.92
C TYR A 663 21.90 19.77 5.65
N LEU A 664 23.15 20.23 5.62
CA LEU A 664 23.52 21.63 5.44
C LEU A 664 24.10 21.96 4.04
N GLY A 665 24.26 20.92 3.20
CA GLY A 665 24.92 21.06 1.91
C GLY A 665 26.30 20.40 1.88
N VAL A 666 27.27 21.02 1.23
CA VAL A 666 28.64 20.49 1.10
C VAL A 666 29.68 21.50 1.59
N ASN A 667 30.82 21.00 2.04
CA ASN A 667 31.95 21.86 2.38
C ASN A 667 32.76 22.23 1.11
N GLU A 668 33.87 22.98 1.29
CA GLU A 668 34.78 23.41 0.25
C GLU A 668 35.42 22.23 -0.54
N ASN A 669 35.49 21.05 0.06
CA ASN A 669 36.04 19.83 -0.55
C ASN A 669 34.95 18.95 -1.17
N GLY A 670 33.68 19.38 -1.16
CA GLY A 670 32.54 18.62 -1.67
C GLY A 670 32.03 17.49 -0.79
N GLU A 671 32.42 17.48 0.51
CA GLU A 671 31.92 16.49 1.46
C GLU A 671 30.58 16.93 2.03
N ALA A 672 29.68 15.96 2.29
CA ALA A 672 28.38 16.21 2.90
C ALA A 672 28.55 16.83 4.30
N LEU A 673 27.84 17.93 4.58
CA LEU A 673 27.76 18.58 5.88
C LEU A 673 26.42 18.34 6.54
N TYR A 674 26.49 18.02 7.82
CA TYR A 674 25.33 17.84 8.70
C TYR A 674 25.42 18.78 9.91
N LEU A 675 24.29 19.12 10.49
CA LEU A 675 24.23 19.85 11.75
C LEU A 675 24.44 18.85 12.90
N GLY A 676 25.66 18.74 13.36
CA GLY A 676 26.04 17.92 14.52
C GLY A 676 26.30 18.78 15.75
N VAL A 677 27.14 18.28 16.63
CA VAL A 677 27.57 18.95 17.86
C VAL A 677 29.10 19.02 17.96
N LYS A 678 29.59 20.07 18.61
CA LYS A 678 31.02 20.22 18.91
C LYS A 678 31.49 19.08 19.83
N MET A 679 32.61 18.47 19.47
CA MET A 679 33.21 17.37 20.23
C MET A 679 34.51 17.79 20.89
N ASN A 680 34.73 17.29 22.11
CA ASN A 680 36.08 17.32 22.73
C ASN A 680 36.97 16.33 21.95
N LYS A 681 38.22 16.69 21.76
CA LYS A 681 39.20 15.83 21.11
C LYS A 681 40.17 15.25 22.13
N ASP A 682 40.45 13.98 21.99
CA ASP A 682 41.51 13.33 22.72
C ASP A 682 42.87 13.98 22.38
N PRO A 683 43.66 14.46 23.36
CA PRO A 683 44.87 15.18 23.08
C PRO A 683 45.97 14.37 22.39
N GLU A 684 45.97 13.05 22.57
CA GLU A 684 46.98 12.15 22.02
C GLU A 684 46.65 11.63 20.63
N THR A 685 45.36 11.30 20.42
CA THR A 685 44.89 10.65 19.20
C THR A 685 44.16 11.60 18.25
N GLY A 686 43.75 12.78 18.73
CA GLY A 686 42.93 13.76 18.00
C GLY A 686 41.50 13.29 17.69
N LYS A 687 41.08 12.11 18.22
CA LYS A 687 39.75 11.57 17.99
C LYS A 687 38.73 12.26 18.87
N ASP A 688 37.49 12.36 18.30
CA ASP A 688 36.35 12.88 19.05
C ASP A 688 35.99 11.94 20.21
N THR A 689 35.68 12.52 21.39
CA THR A 689 35.44 11.78 22.64
C THR A 689 34.05 12.03 23.19
N THR A 690 33.75 13.24 23.63
CA THR A 690 32.51 13.60 24.30
C THR A 690 31.95 14.91 23.73
N PRO A 691 30.60 15.03 23.61
CA PRO A 691 30.01 16.27 23.15
C PRO A 691 30.22 17.42 24.16
N VAL A 692 30.47 18.60 23.64
CA VAL A 692 30.63 19.85 24.43
C VAL A 692 29.25 20.42 24.73
N LYS A 693 29.08 20.86 26.01
CA LYS A 693 27.86 21.53 26.46
C LYS A 693 28.13 22.98 26.83
N ASP A 694 27.13 23.85 26.63
CA ASP A 694 27.12 25.20 27.12
C ASP A 694 26.86 25.27 28.65
N GLU A 695 26.83 26.47 29.23
CA GLU A 695 26.56 26.70 30.65
C GLU A 695 25.15 26.26 31.10
N GLU A 696 24.22 26.17 30.15
CA GLU A 696 22.83 25.72 30.38
C GLU A 696 22.67 24.20 30.25
N GLY A 697 23.74 23.49 29.82
CA GLY A 697 23.77 22.03 29.65
C GLY A 697 23.31 21.55 28.27
N ASN A 698 23.05 22.43 27.30
CA ASN A 698 22.71 22.07 25.92
C ASN A 698 23.96 21.77 25.12
N TYR A 699 23.85 20.92 24.12
CA TYR A 699 24.93 20.63 23.19
C TYR A 699 25.20 21.87 22.30
N ILE A 700 26.47 22.22 22.10
CA ILE A 700 26.88 23.29 21.18
C ILE A 700 26.79 22.73 19.75
N GLU A 701 25.92 23.32 18.93
CA GLU A 701 25.76 22.92 17.52
C GLU A 701 26.99 23.31 16.67
N GLU A 702 27.41 22.41 15.80
CA GLU A 702 28.50 22.62 14.85
C GLU A 702 28.24 21.86 13.55
N ALA A 703 28.66 22.46 12.43
CA ALA A 703 28.63 21.74 11.16
C ALA A 703 29.71 20.65 11.13
N THR A 704 29.35 19.44 10.77
CA THR A 704 30.27 18.29 10.74
C THR A 704 30.07 17.43 9.48
N THR A 705 31.13 16.79 9.04
CA THR A 705 31.07 15.72 8.02
C THR A 705 30.75 14.36 8.63
N ASP A 706 30.78 14.25 9.96
CA ASP A 706 30.46 13.02 10.68
C ASP A 706 28.94 12.90 10.87
N TYR A 707 28.33 12.04 10.06
CA TYR A 707 26.90 11.76 10.14
C TYR A 707 26.52 11.08 11.47
N ASP A 708 27.37 10.21 12.02
CA ASP A 708 27.07 9.52 13.28
C ASP A 708 26.95 10.51 14.44
N ASN A 709 27.80 11.55 14.47
CA ASN A 709 27.69 12.68 15.41
C ASN A 709 26.33 13.38 15.29
N ALA A 710 25.92 13.74 14.08
CA ALA A 710 24.63 14.40 13.86
C ALA A 710 23.44 13.49 14.19
N TYR A 711 23.53 12.20 13.86
CA TYR A 711 22.48 11.22 14.12
C TYR A 711 22.30 10.94 15.61
N GLU A 712 23.39 10.82 16.35
CA GLU A 712 23.33 10.46 17.77
C GLU A 712 22.94 11.65 18.65
N TYR A 713 23.52 12.85 18.39
CA TYR A 713 23.42 13.98 19.30
C TYR A 713 22.54 15.13 18.83
N ASN A 714 22.25 15.27 17.54
CA ASN A 714 21.56 16.47 17.04
C ASN A 714 20.54 16.25 15.91
N ARG A 715 19.82 15.15 15.97
CA ARG A 715 18.65 14.99 15.08
C ARG A 715 17.63 16.08 15.36
N LYS A 716 16.86 16.45 14.34
CA LYS A 716 15.81 17.49 14.42
C LYS A 716 14.47 16.92 14.02
N GLU A 717 13.42 17.48 14.58
CA GLU A 717 12.05 17.25 14.11
C GLU A 717 11.96 17.79 12.68
N SER A 718 11.71 16.89 11.72
CA SER A 718 11.74 17.20 10.28
C SER A 718 10.34 17.39 9.69
N GLY A 719 9.30 17.38 10.54
CA GLY A 719 7.92 17.65 10.20
C GLY A 719 7.07 16.39 10.01
N ASP A 720 5.77 16.65 9.84
CA ASP A 720 4.73 15.63 9.73
C ASP A 720 4.66 15.07 8.31
N ILE A 721 4.51 13.75 8.20
CA ILE A 721 4.26 13.09 6.92
C ILE A 721 2.82 13.27 6.43
N LEU A 722 1.88 13.51 7.35
CA LEU A 722 0.48 13.63 6.99
C LEU A 722 0.22 14.87 6.11
N PRO A 723 -0.57 14.73 5.06
CA PRO A 723 -1.01 15.88 4.27
C PRO A 723 -1.87 16.81 5.13
N LYS A 724 -1.70 18.12 4.93
CA LYS A 724 -2.54 19.12 5.58
C LYS A 724 -3.93 19.16 4.96
N VAL A 725 -3.99 19.03 3.63
CA VAL A 725 -5.25 19.01 2.86
C VAL A 725 -5.17 17.94 1.79
N TYR A 726 -6.25 17.19 1.63
CA TYR A 726 -6.42 16.26 0.51
C TYR A 726 -7.89 16.22 0.06
N GLY A 727 -8.11 15.80 -1.18
CA GLY A 727 -9.46 15.78 -1.72
C GLY A 727 -9.51 15.45 -3.21
N GLY A 728 -10.61 15.82 -3.85
CA GLY A 728 -10.85 15.57 -5.26
C GLY A 728 -11.70 16.65 -5.93
N LEU A 729 -11.51 16.78 -7.22
CA LEU A 729 -12.33 17.58 -8.12
C LEU A 729 -12.86 16.68 -9.23
N GLY A 730 -14.16 16.73 -9.49
CA GLY A 730 -14.79 15.98 -10.55
C GLY A 730 -15.72 16.86 -11.40
N THR A 731 -15.93 16.44 -12.63
CA THR A 731 -16.96 17.01 -13.49
C THR A 731 -17.67 15.91 -14.27
N THR A 732 -18.99 16.07 -14.45
CA THR A 732 -19.81 15.19 -15.26
C THR A 732 -20.65 16.03 -16.20
N PHE A 733 -20.70 15.62 -17.47
CA PHE A 733 -21.48 16.25 -18.50
C PHE A 733 -22.32 15.21 -19.23
N ALA A 734 -23.59 15.47 -19.44
CA ALA A 734 -24.49 14.63 -20.20
C ALA A 734 -25.33 15.44 -21.17
N TRP A 735 -25.45 14.98 -22.43
CA TRP A 735 -26.24 15.65 -23.48
C TRP A 735 -26.75 14.65 -24.52
N LYS A 736 -28.09 14.48 -24.60
CA LYS A 736 -28.75 13.64 -25.62
C LYS A 736 -28.11 12.25 -25.82
N GLY A 737 -27.82 11.55 -24.75
CA GLY A 737 -27.21 10.23 -24.78
C GLY A 737 -25.68 10.20 -24.74
N LEU A 738 -25.00 11.32 -24.98
CA LEU A 738 -23.58 11.50 -24.72
C LEU A 738 -23.36 11.72 -23.22
N ASP A 739 -22.39 11.06 -22.62
CA ASP A 739 -21.92 11.28 -21.24
C ASP A 739 -20.39 11.39 -21.20
N PHE A 740 -19.91 12.33 -20.41
CA PHE A 740 -18.48 12.56 -20.18
C PHE A 740 -18.22 12.81 -18.71
N ALA A 741 -17.15 12.25 -18.17
CA ALA A 741 -16.75 12.46 -16.79
C ALA A 741 -15.22 12.55 -16.67
N ILE A 742 -14.76 13.42 -15.77
CA ILE A 742 -13.37 13.47 -15.28
C ILE A 742 -13.41 13.40 -13.76
N GLN A 743 -12.49 12.63 -13.19
CA GLN A 743 -12.24 12.57 -11.74
C GLN A 743 -10.77 12.79 -11.48
N THR A 744 -10.47 13.59 -10.48
CA THR A 744 -9.11 13.90 -10.04
C THR A 744 -9.00 13.78 -8.53
N SER A 745 -7.78 13.56 -8.06
CA SER A 745 -7.44 13.62 -6.62
C SER A 745 -6.19 14.46 -6.40
N PHE A 746 -6.06 15.02 -5.21
CA PHE A 746 -4.90 15.81 -4.83
C PHE A 746 -4.58 15.65 -3.35
N GLN A 747 -3.32 15.93 -3.00
CA GLN A 747 -2.81 15.99 -1.64
C GLN A 747 -1.81 17.13 -1.54
N LEU A 748 -1.86 17.90 -0.45
CA LEU A 748 -0.99 19.07 -0.23
C LEU A 748 -0.46 19.13 1.20
N GLY A 749 0.78 19.53 1.36
CA GLY A 749 1.41 19.90 2.63
C GLY A 749 1.96 18.75 3.46
N GLY A 750 2.00 17.53 2.92
CA GLY A 750 2.67 16.37 3.52
C GLY A 750 4.13 16.26 3.09
N ARG A 751 4.86 15.42 3.77
CA ARG A 751 6.25 15.07 3.42
C ARG A 751 6.45 13.57 3.38
N ILE A 752 7.45 13.12 2.62
CA ILE A 752 7.76 11.71 2.46
C ILE A 752 9.25 11.50 2.24
N TYR A 753 9.79 10.41 2.71
CA TYR A 753 11.17 10.02 2.40
C TYR A 753 11.22 9.34 1.03
N ASP A 754 12.03 9.89 0.12
CA ASP A 754 12.20 9.36 -1.24
C ASP A 754 13.36 8.36 -1.27
N GLN A 755 13.08 7.11 -0.84
CA GLN A 755 14.06 6.04 -0.79
C GLN A 755 14.59 5.70 -2.18
N GLY A 756 13.72 5.63 -3.20
CA GLY A 756 14.16 5.32 -4.56
C GLY A 756 15.13 6.35 -5.13
N TYR A 757 14.94 7.63 -4.83
CA TYR A 757 15.90 8.66 -5.21
C TYR A 757 17.16 8.62 -4.36
N SER A 758 17.04 8.37 -3.04
CA SER A 758 18.19 8.23 -2.15
C SER A 758 19.12 7.11 -2.63
N ASP A 759 18.57 5.95 -2.98
CA ASP A 759 19.35 4.82 -3.49
C ASP A 759 20.11 5.17 -4.76
N LEU A 760 19.48 5.88 -5.69
CA LEU A 760 20.08 6.30 -6.96
C LEU A 760 21.02 7.49 -6.84
N MET A 761 21.01 8.22 -5.73
CA MET A 761 21.92 9.32 -5.42
C MET A 761 23.17 8.86 -4.67
N THR A 762 23.45 7.57 -4.66
CA THR A 762 24.67 6.98 -4.10
C THR A 762 25.90 7.63 -4.70
N THR A 763 26.68 8.31 -3.86
CA THR A 763 27.92 8.94 -4.24
C THR A 763 29.14 8.22 -3.69
N GLY A 764 28.94 7.26 -2.79
CA GLY A 764 30.00 6.47 -2.17
C GLY A 764 29.53 5.50 -1.09
N GLY A 765 30.45 5.05 -0.27
CA GLY A 765 30.23 4.21 0.90
C GLY A 765 29.98 2.72 0.61
N THR A 766 29.36 2.05 1.59
CA THR A 766 29.02 0.63 1.46
C THR A 766 28.01 0.36 0.35
N SER A 767 27.23 1.38 -0.01
CA SER A 767 26.24 1.34 -1.10
C SER A 767 26.85 1.63 -2.47
N PHE A 768 28.10 2.10 -2.54
CA PHE A 768 28.82 2.31 -3.79
C PHE A 768 29.34 0.96 -4.32
N SER A 769 28.46 0.27 -4.98
CA SER A 769 28.81 -1.00 -5.63
C SER A 769 28.94 -0.80 -7.13
N ALA A 770 30.08 -1.17 -7.69
CA ALA A 770 30.28 -1.15 -9.14
C ALA A 770 29.21 -2.00 -9.82
N GLY A 771 28.35 -1.35 -10.60
CA GLY A 771 27.19 -1.99 -11.22
C GLY A 771 25.84 -1.45 -10.79
N HIS A 772 25.76 -0.68 -9.72
CA HIS A 772 24.57 0.11 -9.35
C HIS A 772 24.48 1.37 -10.21
N ASN A 773 23.28 1.71 -10.69
CA ASN A 773 23.06 2.91 -11.52
C ASN A 773 22.96 4.19 -10.67
N PHE A 774 22.98 5.34 -11.33
CA PHE A 774 22.88 6.66 -10.73
C PHE A 774 21.69 7.43 -11.30
N HIS A 775 21.04 8.24 -10.45
CA HIS A 775 20.14 9.27 -10.92
C HIS A 775 20.92 10.34 -11.69
N LYS A 776 20.36 10.92 -12.76
CA LYS A 776 21.03 11.96 -13.55
C LYS A 776 21.46 13.19 -12.77
N ASP A 777 20.82 13.48 -11.62
CA ASP A 777 21.23 14.59 -10.76
C ASP A 777 22.65 14.43 -10.20
N VAL A 778 23.17 13.19 -10.14
CA VAL A 778 24.59 12.94 -9.77
C VAL A 778 25.56 13.63 -10.74
N LEU A 779 25.16 13.86 -11.99
CA LEU A 779 25.96 14.64 -12.95
C LEU A 779 26.20 16.08 -12.52
N LYS A 780 25.33 16.61 -11.62
CA LYS A 780 25.43 17.96 -11.04
C LYS A 780 26.18 17.96 -9.70
N ALA A 781 26.76 16.82 -9.27
CA ALA A 781 27.52 16.73 -8.03
C ALA A 781 28.67 17.76 -7.99
N TRP A 782 29.08 18.10 -6.79
CA TRP A 782 30.21 19.00 -6.55
C TRP A 782 31.47 18.52 -7.28
N SER A 783 32.16 19.45 -7.86
CA SER A 783 33.48 19.29 -8.47
C SER A 783 34.22 20.63 -8.42
N GLU A 784 35.53 20.64 -8.73
CA GLU A 784 36.32 21.89 -8.79
C GLU A 784 35.74 22.89 -9.81
N ASP A 785 35.02 22.40 -10.83
CA ASP A 785 34.36 23.24 -11.84
C ASP A 785 32.90 23.58 -11.46
N ASN A 786 32.34 22.98 -10.39
CA ASN A 786 30.96 23.16 -9.92
C ASN A 786 30.89 23.21 -8.40
N THR A 787 31.54 24.19 -7.81
CA THR A 787 31.64 24.37 -6.35
C THR A 787 30.35 24.88 -5.70
N SER A 788 29.37 25.36 -6.48
CA SER A 788 28.07 25.81 -5.98
C SER A 788 27.04 24.70 -5.80
N SER A 789 27.38 23.47 -6.16
CA SER A 789 26.47 22.32 -5.98
C SER A 789 26.26 22.01 -4.51
N ASN A 790 24.99 21.65 -4.16
CA ASN A 790 24.64 21.11 -2.86
C ASN A 790 24.59 19.57 -2.84
N ILE A 791 25.00 18.92 -3.94
CA ILE A 791 25.12 17.45 -4.03
C ILE A 791 26.58 17.12 -3.75
N PRO A 792 26.89 16.24 -2.79
CA PRO A 792 28.25 15.85 -2.46
C PRO A 792 29.01 15.32 -3.68
N ARG A 793 30.34 15.50 -3.68
CA ARG A 793 31.18 14.90 -4.71
C ARG A 793 30.96 13.39 -4.77
N VAL A 794 31.00 12.84 -5.97
CA VAL A 794 30.96 11.37 -6.16
C VAL A 794 32.27 10.81 -5.62
N ASP A 795 32.22 9.98 -4.59
CA ASP A 795 33.39 9.47 -3.88
C ASP A 795 33.10 8.08 -3.30
N PHE A 796 33.76 7.06 -3.76
CA PHE A 796 33.52 5.68 -3.34
C PHE A 796 33.85 5.41 -1.86
N THR A 797 34.58 6.29 -1.20
CA THR A 797 34.92 6.18 0.22
C THR A 797 33.93 6.88 1.15
N ASP A 798 33.00 7.67 0.61
CA ASP A 798 31.96 8.34 1.39
C ASP A 798 30.91 7.33 1.88
N LYS A 799 31.02 6.89 3.13
CA LYS A 799 30.11 5.92 3.77
C LYS A 799 28.75 6.50 4.17
N TYR A 800 28.57 7.82 4.09
CA TYR A 800 27.35 8.50 4.52
C TYR A 800 26.52 9.09 3.37
N ALA A 801 26.94 8.88 2.11
CA ALA A 801 26.31 9.49 0.93
C ALA A 801 24.78 9.29 0.82
N THR A 802 24.28 8.16 1.30
CA THR A 802 22.85 7.79 1.28
C THR A 802 22.27 7.63 2.68
N SER A 803 22.95 8.12 3.71
CA SER A 803 22.47 8.05 5.08
C SER A 803 21.17 8.81 5.28
N PHE A 804 20.31 8.29 6.14
CA PHE A 804 18.96 8.78 6.38
C PHE A 804 18.99 10.20 6.98
N SER A 805 18.60 11.20 6.18
CA SER A 805 18.61 12.60 6.57
C SER A 805 17.49 13.38 5.89
N ASP A 806 17.28 14.62 6.26
CA ASP A 806 16.28 15.49 5.62
C ASP A 806 16.62 15.86 4.16
N ARG A 807 17.82 15.53 3.66
CA ARG A 807 18.21 15.68 2.26
C ARG A 807 17.26 14.97 1.29
N PHE A 808 16.76 13.80 1.66
CA PHE A 808 15.90 12.97 0.85
C PHE A 808 14.44 13.04 1.27
N TYR A 809 14.13 13.94 2.22
CA TYR A 809 12.80 14.17 2.73
C TYR A 809 12.12 15.30 1.94
N THR A 810 11.22 14.91 1.05
CA THR A 810 10.62 15.81 0.05
C THR A 810 9.12 15.99 0.27
N SER A 811 8.48 16.87 -0.53
CA SER A 811 7.02 17.00 -0.55
C SER A 811 6.34 15.74 -1.05
N SER A 812 5.28 15.32 -0.37
CA SER A 812 4.36 14.28 -0.85
C SER A 812 3.16 14.85 -1.61
N ASP A 813 3.21 16.14 -1.99
CA ASP A 813 2.16 16.78 -2.77
C ASP A 813 2.01 16.08 -4.12
N TYR A 814 0.76 15.86 -4.49
CA TYR A 814 0.44 15.39 -5.84
C TYR A 814 -0.89 15.93 -6.35
N PHE A 815 -1.01 15.93 -7.65
CA PHE A 815 -2.25 16.03 -8.38
C PHE A 815 -2.37 14.86 -9.36
N SER A 816 -3.48 14.12 -9.29
CA SER A 816 -3.73 12.96 -10.15
C SER A 816 -5.01 13.16 -10.97
N ILE A 817 -4.94 12.77 -12.24
CA ILE A 817 -6.13 12.58 -13.06
C ILE A 817 -6.45 11.08 -13.02
N ASP A 818 -7.45 10.73 -12.22
CA ASP A 818 -7.72 9.34 -11.87
C ASP A 818 -8.53 8.61 -12.93
N ASN A 819 -9.52 9.31 -13.53
CA ASN A 819 -10.39 8.70 -14.52
C ASN A 819 -10.92 9.75 -15.52
N ILE A 820 -10.96 9.36 -16.80
CA ILE A 820 -11.69 10.03 -17.86
C ILE A 820 -12.60 9.02 -18.54
N THR A 821 -13.89 9.29 -18.61
CA THR A 821 -14.86 8.42 -19.28
C THR A 821 -15.67 9.21 -20.32
N LEU A 822 -15.87 8.62 -21.48
CA LEU A 822 -16.74 9.11 -22.54
C LEU A 822 -17.67 7.99 -22.97
N GLY A 823 -18.98 8.23 -22.97
CA GLY A 823 -19.98 7.25 -23.35
C GLY A 823 -21.03 7.82 -24.29
N TYR A 824 -21.63 6.94 -25.06
CA TYR A 824 -22.79 7.29 -25.89
C TYR A 824 -23.86 6.17 -25.85
N THR A 825 -25.03 6.52 -25.38
CA THR A 825 -26.20 5.65 -25.34
C THR A 825 -27.08 5.90 -26.53
N LEU A 826 -27.33 4.88 -27.34
CA LEU A 826 -28.17 4.98 -28.53
C LEU A 826 -29.63 5.35 -28.17
N PRO A 827 -30.30 6.18 -28.99
CA PRO A 827 -31.70 6.53 -28.80
C PRO A 827 -32.61 5.30 -28.80
N LYS A 828 -33.56 5.24 -27.89
CA LYS A 828 -34.52 4.12 -27.76
C LYS A 828 -35.30 3.85 -29.06
N SER A 829 -35.55 4.88 -29.87
CA SER A 829 -36.24 4.76 -31.14
C SER A 829 -35.54 3.84 -32.15
N LEU A 830 -34.22 3.72 -32.06
CA LEU A 830 -33.43 2.83 -32.92
C LEU A 830 -33.47 1.38 -32.42
N LEU A 831 -33.55 1.20 -31.11
CA LEU A 831 -33.39 -0.07 -30.43
C LEU A 831 -34.69 -0.83 -30.23
N SER A 832 -35.82 -0.14 -30.13
CA SER A 832 -37.15 -0.75 -29.87
C SER A 832 -37.56 -1.80 -30.87
N ARG A 833 -37.13 -1.64 -32.14
CA ARG A 833 -37.43 -2.59 -33.23
C ARG A 833 -36.74 -3.95 -33.10
N ILE A 834 -35.64 -4.01 -32.36
CA ILE A 834 -34.82 -5.24 -32.19
C ILE A 834 -34.89 -5.78 -30.76
N GLY A 835 -35.84 -5.28 -29.94
CA GLY A 835 -36.07 -5.75 -28.57
C GLY A 835 -34.98 -5.35 -27.54
N ILE A 836 -34.08 -4.46 -27.88
CA ILE A 836 -33.04 -3.93 -26.99
C ILE A 836 -33.57 -2.69 -26.26
N GLN A 837 -33.48 -2.64 -24.95
CA GLN A 837 -33.89 -1.49 -24.14
C GLN A 837 -32.84 -0.39 -24.12
N SER A 838 -31.56 -0.78 -24.05
CA SER A 838 -30.42 0.17 -24.02
C SER A 838 -29.17 -0.46 -24.64
N LEU A 839 -28.47 0.33 -25.45
CA LEU A 839 -27.15 0.00 -25.99
C LEU A 839 -26.24 1.21 -25.78
N ARG A 840 -25.19 1.04 -24.99
CA ARG A 840 -24.18 2.09 -24.71
C ARG A 840 -22.81 1.62 -25.14
N PHE A 841 -22.11 2.46 -25.90
CA PHE A 841 -20.68 2.36 -26.16
C PHE A 841 -19.95 3.32 -25.25
N TYR A 842 -18.81 2.92 -24.71
CA TYR A 842 -18.03 3.78 -23.85
C TYR A 842 -16.53 3.53 -23.98
N GLY A 843 -15.74 4.56 -23.71
CA GLY A 843 -14.31 4.49 -23.52
C GLY A 843 -13.93 5.06 -22.16
N SER A 844 -12.92 4.51 -21.52
CA SER A 844 -12.38 5.03 -20.27
C SER A 844 -10.86 4.96 -20.25
N ILE A 845 -10.24 5.94 -19.57
CA ILE A 845 -8.84 5.93 -19.22
C ILE A 845 -8.78 6.02 -17.70
N GLU A 846 -8.25 4.98 -17.07
CA GLU A 846 -8.05 4.88 -15.63
C GLU A 846 -6.58 5.18 -15.33
N ASN A 847 -6.29 5.90 -14.24
CA ASN A 847 -4.95 6.36 -13.84
C ASN A 847 -4.23 7.07 -15.01
N VAL A 848 -4.81 8.22 -15.42
CA VAL A 848 -4.38 8.96 -16.63
C VAL A 848 -2.99 9.53 -16.46
N ALA A 849 -2.76 10.22 -15.33
CA ALA A 849 -1.47 10.83 -15.00
C ALA A 849 -1.40 11.24 -13.54
N ILE A 850 -0.20 11.21 -12.99
CA ILE A 850 0.14 11.80 -11.70
C ILE A 850 1.24 12.84 -11.88
N PHE A 851 1.11 13.95 -11.16
CA PHE A 851 2.10 15.01 -11.04
C PHE A 851 2.54 15.09 -9.58
N SER A 852 3.80 14.81 -9.31
CA SER A 852 4.41 14.80 -7.97
C SER A 852 5.72 15.58 -7.97
N ALA A 853 6.41 15.65 -6.82
CA ALA A 853 7.63 16.41 -6.64
C ALA A 853 8.78 15.96 -7.57
N ARG A 854 8.77 14.70 -8.00
CA ARG A 854 9.82 14.13 -8.86
C ARG A 854 9.25 13.08 -9.81
N LYS A 855 9.79 13.03 -11.03
CA LYS A 855 9.51 11.94 -11.98
C LYS A 855 9.94 10.59 -11.37
N GLY A 856 9.08 9.60 -11.44
CA GLY A 856 9.31 8.26 -10.86
C GLY A 856 8.77 8.08 -9.44
N MET A 857 8.41 9.17 -8.76
CA MET A 857 7.87 9.16 -7.41
C MET A 857 6.34 9.07 -7.42
N ASP A 858 5.78 8.06 -6.77
CA ASP A 858 4.35 7.96 -6.49
C ASP A 858 4.06 8.04 -4.98
N PRO A 859 3.72 9.22 -4.44
CA PRO A 859 3.48 9.38 -3.01
C PRO A 859 2.18 8.73 -2.50
N ARG A 860 1.36 8.14 -3.38
CA ARG A 860 0.14 7.40 -3.00
C ARG A 860 0.44 6.00 -2.46
N MET A 861 1.64 5.47 -2.73
CA MET A 861 2.02 4.09 -2.42
C MET A 861 2.21 3.84 -0.93
N SER A 862 2.72 4.81 -0.19
CA SER A 862 2.93 4.73 1.26
C SER A 862 2.86 6.11 1.89
N LEU A 863 2.53 6.16 3.18
CA LEU A 863 2.58 7.40 3.97
C LEU A 863 3.99 7.77 4.42
N THR A 864 4.92 6.83 4.45
CA THR A 864 6.22 7.02 5.12
C THR A 864 7.39 7.17 4.18
N TYR A 865 7.46 6.37 3.15
CA TYR A 865 8.55 6.40 2.16
C TYR A 865 8.06 5.91 0.79
N VAL A 866 8.78 6.30 -0.25
CA VAL A 866 8.56 5.86 -1.63
C VAL A 866 9.77 5.05 -2.08
N SER A 867 9.52 3.89 -2.65
CA SER A 867 10.55 3.02 -3.22
C SER A 867 10.35 2.84 -4.73
N SER A 868 11.45 2.69 -5.44
CA SER A 868 11.45 2.30 -6.86
C SER A 868 11.13 0.82 -7.09
N SER A 869 10.97 0.06 -6.02
CA SER A 869 10.84 -1.41 -6.03
C SER A 869 9.39 -1.90 -6.03
N TRP A 870 8.41 -0.99 -6.02
CA TRP A 870 7.00 -1.34 -5.86
C TRP A 870 6.23 -1.36 -7.18
N TYR A 871 5.17 -2.16 -7.18
CA TYR A 871 4.19 -2.16 -8.25
C TYR A 871 3.36 -0.87 -8.18
N THR A 872 3.63 0.09 -9.06
CA THR A 872 2.89 1.36 -9.13
C THR A 872 1.54 1.19 -9.83
N ALA A 873 0.66 2.18 -9.68
CA ALA A 873 -0.61 2.22 -10.40
C ALA A 873 -0.42 2.05 -11.91
N ARG A 874 -1.37 1.34 -12.54
CA ARG A 874 -1.33 1.05 -13.98
C ARG A 874 -2.33 1.92 -14.71
N ARG A 875 -1.93 2.50 -15.82
CA ARG A 875 -2.83 3.17 -16.74
C ARG A 875 -3.57 2.14 -17.57
N THR A 876 -4.90 2.20 -17.58
CA THR A 876 -5.75 1.32 -18.40
C THR A 876 -6.56 2.16 -19.37
N ILE A 877 -6.39 1.95 -20.68
CA ILE A 877 -7.20 2.56 -21.74
C ILE A 877 -8.14 1.48 -22.25
N SER A 878 -9.43 1.68 -22.06
CA SER A 878 -10.42 0.66 -22.39
C SER A 878 -11.61 1.19 -23.19
N GLY A 879 -12.20 0.30 -23.98
CA GLY A 879 -13.48 0.48 -24.62
C GLY A 879 -14.44 -0.63 -24.25
N GLY A 880 -15.73 -0.32 -24.19
CA GLY A 880 -16.74 -1.30 -23.81
C GLY A 880 -18.11 -1.07 -24.45
N ILE A 881 -18.91 -2.13 -24.38
CA ILE A 881 -20.27 -2.19 -24.89
C ILE A 881 -21.17 -2.72 -23.78
N LYS A 882 -22.24 -1.99 -23.45
CA LYS A 882 -23.23 -2.39 -22.47
C LYS A 882 -24.61 -2.51 -23.13
N LEU A 883 -25.22 -3.67 -23.00
CA LEU A 883 -26.54 -4.04 -23.53
C LEU A 883 -27.53 -4.26 -22.37
N THR A 884 -28.76 -3.84 -22.57
CA THR A 884 -29.89 -4.19 -21.70
C THR A 884 -31.07 -4.62 -22.57
N PHE A 885 -31.63 -5.79 -22.24
CA PHE A 885 -32.79 -6.38 -22.91
C PHE A 885 -34.03 -6.33 -22.03
#